data_49e9c563f2c2ce815e340293b45adeb3
#
_entry.id   49e9c563f2c2ce815e340293b45adeb3
#
_cell.length_a   1.000
_cell.length_b   1.000
_cell.length_c   1.000
_cell.angle_alpha   90.00
_cell.angle_beta   90.00
_cell.angle_gamma   90.00
#
_symmetry.space_group_name_H-M   'P 1'
#
loop_
_entity.id
_entity.type
_entity.pdbx_description
1 polymer ?
#
loop_
_entity_poly.entity_id
_entity_poly.type
_entity_poly.pdbx_seq_one_letter_code
_entity_poly.pdbx_strand_id
1 'polypeptide(L)'
;MRSYIKLALKLFIICSIFICSAGKLYAEEQSGSFFEETLMTESFAEAAEVENFDEEAESGGLAAHDTGVANADPEKIPDSTLDTTPDIDSLTEESFITEDAESAEISEEDSTEQSDEIFADPIEDSYIDDINDTGNEELSGASGYVLNIIWLDGGSRQFSLSDCGSLTEARKQAGSLLQKLGLSDRCTIEVKGNVIYSKVKNPAHISSNIRAIAHMGFCKNIPENTLSSIRMAAAVGFSEVEFDVRFTKDGIPVLLHEEIINNYGRTADGNLIQKTINIKNLTYKELQMYDFGVQRGQMWKGEKAPTLDSALMICAKSGLRPNLDIKSDGRMTEQMLCGIYSLVKKYNLQGRVVYVSNVMRYLNVFAQKDPDSDYTYFVPDPKEGYIDEAEGLRKRIHGKLFIFLHEWKITEAVERTCRFHSIPISTTVVGADRIASLDKWVKAINVYYILPEKVINEASKRQKNSVISYDGDVRIDRNYRIYASRNCGFSAHIKNGTAGSRVVMWDGSGRGELNDFRFEPVSENMYRIISTDCMLALSTDAASSEIVLRLPSDEPEQMWLIQQNPNRTYTFINAFDGRSLHANIGITQGDVLIAAEKDQSSTEEFFLSLSSTEMPGGKVGDTRKYWDVRDSAHPYYTAVYWASWRGITKGFPDGSFGLNTPCTRGQALMFLWRYAGKPAPKAVSKSPFKDVAKTQVFYNAILWASQKGITKGYSDGTFGVDRNVSRGEFMMFLWRLKGKPAPKAVSVSTFRDVPKRHVFYNAILWGAQKRITTGYTSGEKKGTFGIDENCTRGQIVTFLYRLK
;
A
#
# COMPACT_ATOMS: atom_id res chain seq x y z
N MET A 1 50.99 1.28 29.93
CA MET A 1 50.77 -0.09 30.36
C MET A 1 49.33 -0.38 30.78
N ARG A 2 48.66 0.44 31.59
CA ARG A 2 47.23 0.22 31.96
C ARG A 2 46.23 0.28 30.83
N SER A 3 46.45 1.06 29.77
CA SER A 3 45.57 1.13 28.60
C SER A 3 45.63 -0.11 27.70
N TYR A 4 46.80 -0.72 27.57
CA TYR A 4 46.98 -1.95 26.81
C TYR A 4 46.37 -3.18 27.51
N ILE A 5 46.37 -3.20 28.83
CA ILE A 5 45.74 -4.29 29.61
C ILE A 5 44.20 -4.21 29.49
N LYS A 6 43.63 -2.99 29.50
CA LYS A 6 42.18 -2.81 29.28
C LYS A 6 41.73 -3.19 27.87
N LEU A 7 42.55 -2.93 26.84
CA LEU A 7 42.28 -3.32 25.46
C LEU A 7 42.38 -4.84 25.26
N ALA A 8 43.42 -5.46 25.86
CA ALA A 8 43.59 -6.91 25.83
C ALA A 8 42.47 -7.66 26.56
N LEU A 9 42.00 -7.11 27.70
CA LEU A 9 40.85 -7.68 28.42
C LEU A 9 39.55 -7.57 27.64
N LYS A 10 39.31 -6.45 26.94
CA LYS A 10 38.15 -6.29 26.07
C LYS A 10 38.18 -7.24 24.86
N LEU A 11 39.36 -7.42 24.25
CA LEU A 11 39.52 -8.36 23.16
C LEU A 11 39.35 -9.82 23.63
N PHE A 12 39.80 -10.15 24.83
CA PHE A 12 39.62 -11.49 25.39
C PHE A 12 38.14 -11.80 25.70
N ILE A 13 37.39 -10.82 26.19
CA ILE A 13 35.95 -10.95 26.44
C ILE A 13 35.19 -11.11 25.12
N ILE A 14 35.55 -10.35 24.07
CA ILE A 14 34.95 -10.45 22.75
C ILE A 14 35.25 -11.80 22.12
N CYS A 15 36.48 -12.29 22.19
CA CYS A 15 36.86 -13.63 21.71
C CYS A 15 36.15 -14.75 22.48
N SER A 16 35.98 -14.62 23.80
CA SER A 16 35.24 -15.59 24.62
C SER A 16 33.74 -15.63 24.28
N ILE A 17 33.14 -14.49 23.96
CA ILE A 17 31.75 -14.43 23.49
C ILE A 17 31.63 -15.07 22.10
N PHE A 18 32.59 -14.84 21.20
CA PHE A 18 32.60 -15.47 19.87
C PHE A 18 32.79 -16.98 19.92
N ILE A 19 33.64 -17.47 20.82
CA ILE A 19 33.88 -18.93 20.99
C ILE A 19 32.67 -19.61 21.64
N CYS A 20 31.96 -18.95 22.58
CA CYS A 20 30.72 -19.45 23.15
C CYS A 20 29.57 -19.44 22.12
N SER A 21 29.50 -18.44 21.23
CA SER A 21 28.48 -18.37 20.16
C SER A 21 28.77 -19.42 19.06
N ALA A 22 30.03 -19.66 18.70
CA ALA A 22 30.40 -20.70 17.74
C ALA A 22 30.16 -22.11 18.29
N GLY A 23 30.39 -22.32 19.60
CA GLY A 23 30.10 -23.59 20.26
C GLY A 23 28.61 -23.90 20.38
N LYS A 24 27.76 -22.88 20.49
CA LYS A 24 26.30 -23.04 20.43
C LYS A 24 25.80 -23.38 19.04
N LEU A 25 26.34 -22.74 18.00
CA LEU A 25 25.98 -23.05 16.60
C LEU A 25 26.36 -24.48 16.19
N TYR A 26 27.43 -25.06 16.74
CA TYR A 26 27.84 -26.45 16.46
C TYR A 26 27.04 -27.49 17.25
N ALA A 27 26.38 -27.10 18.35
CA ALA A 27 25.52 -27.96 19.14
C ALA A 27 24.06 -27.97 18.65
N GLU A 28 23.62 -26.92 17.94
CA GLU A 28 22.26 -26.80 17.38
C GLU A 28 22.07 -27.55 16.05
N GLU A 29 23.11 -27.92 15.36
CA GLU A 29 23.04 -28.80 14.17
C GLU A 29 22.77 -30.29 14.49
N GLN A 30 22.84 -30.68 15.78
CA GLN A 30 22.65 -32.08 16.19
C GLN A 30 21.42 -32.32 17.07
N SER A 31 20.67 -31.31 17.49
CA SER A 31 19.43 -31.50 18.26
C SER A 31 18.41 -30.47 17.89
N GLY A 32 17.48 -30.87 17.00
CA GLY A 32 16.28 -30.07 16.72
C GLY A 32 15.36 -30.00 17.93
N SER A 33 15.40 -28.92 18.67
CA SER A 33 14.35 -28.58 19.61
C SER A 33 14.31 -27.08 19.85
N PHE A 34 13.21 -26.49 19.42
CA PHE A 34 12.75 -25.15 19.78
C PHE A 34 12.53 -25.07 21.29
N PHE A 35 13.07 -24.09 21.96
CA PHE A 35 12.70 -23.70 23.30
C PHE A 35 12.26 -22.23 23.32
N GLU A 36 11.03 -22.03 23.69
CA GLU A 36 10.32 -20.98 24.41
C GLU A 36 10.86 -19.53 24.44
N GLU A 37 10.10 -18.67 23.80
CA GLU A 37 10.09 -17.21 23.98
C GLU A 37 9.02 -16.75 24.99
N THR A 38 9.00 -17.27 26.22
CA THR A 38 8.03 -16.76 27.22
C THR A 38 8.64 -16.41 28.58
N LEU A 39 9.96 -16.39 28.72
CA LEU A 39 10.61 -16.11 30.01
C LEU A 39 11.75 -15.08 29.97
N MET A 40 11.75 -14.14 28.99
CA MET A 40 12.82 -13.11 28.91
C MET A 40 12.31 -11.66 29.02
N THR A 41 11.08 -11.44 29.45
CA THR A 41 10.57 -10.06 29.65
C THR A 41 10.59 -9.60 31.12
N GLU A 42 10.88 -10.46 32.10
CA GLU A 42 10.95 -10.05 33.49
C GLU A 42 12.37 -9.85 34.07
N SER A 43 13.43 -10.23 33.35
CA SER A 43 14.80 -10.05 33.86
C SER A 43 15.56 -8.84 33.36
N PHE A 44 14.95 -8.01 32.49
CA PHE A 44 15.58 -6.78 31.99
C PHE A 44 15.08 -5.50 32.70
N ALA A 45 14.11 -5.59 33.59
CA ALA A 45 13.63 -4.45 34.35
C ALA A 45 14.40 -4.21 35.68
N GLU A 46 15.22 -5.15 36.14
CA GLU A 46 15.97 -5.01 37.39
C GLU A 46 17.45 -4.60 37.24
N ALA A 47 17.94 -4.42 36.00
CA ALA A 47 19.33 -4.03 35.77
C ALA A 47 19.53 -2.54 35.40
N ALA A 48 18.48 -1.73 35.44
CA ALA A 48 18.54 -0.30 35.02
C ALA A 48 18.44 0.71 36.17
N GLU A 49 18.51 0.28 37.43
CA GLU A 49 18.37 1.17 38.61
C GLU A 49 19.60 1.25 39.53
N VAL A 50 20.80 0.96 39.10
CA VAL A 50 21.98 1.30 39.89
C VAL A 50 23.08 1.81 38.97
N GLU A 51 23.16 3.11 38.84
CA GLU A 51 24.38 3.92 38.69
C GLU A 51 24.05 5.39 38.44
N ASN A 52 23.56 6.05 39.47
CA ASN A 52 23.77 7.47 39.69
C ASN A 52 24.75 7.60 40.85
N PHE A 53 25.96 7.92 40.61
CA PHE A 53 26.86 8.50 41.63
C PHE A 53 27.61 9.71 41.05
N ASP A 54 27.44 10.79 41.80
CA ASP A 54 28.05 12.10 41.69
C ASP A 54 29.56 12.08 41.46
N GLU A 55 30.05 13.02 40.66
CA GLU A 55 31.36 13.62 40.86
C GLU A 55 31.26 15.13 40.79
N GLU A 56 31.26 15.74 41.98
CA GLU A 56 31.64 17.10 42.21
C GLU A 56 33.16 17.30 42.12
N ALA A 57 33.51 18.43 41.53
CA ALA A 57 34.66 19.34 41.83
C ALA A 57 36.08 18.76 41.95
N GLU A 58 36.98 19.33 41.18
CA GLU A 58 38.01 20.22 41.70
C GLU A 58 38.74 21.02 40.60
N SER A 59 38.94 22.24 40.96
CA SER A 59 39.55 23.42 40.39
C SER A 59 41.06 23.31 40.09
N GLY A 60 41.50 24.19 39.22
CA GLY A 60 42.90 24.69 39.13
C GLY A 60 43.32 24.86 37.69
N GLY A 61 43.44 25.96 37.04
CA GLY A 61 44.04 27.24 37.37
C GLY A 61 45.23 27.48 36.42
N LEU A 62 45.28 28.62 35.81
CA LEU A 62 46.39 29.37 35.15
C LEU A 62 46.27 29.59 33.65
N ALA A 63 45.75 30.79 33.29
CA ALA A 63 46.47 32.01 32.92
C ALA A 63 47.05 31.97 31.47
N ALA A 64 46.66 32.77 30.60
CA ALA A 64 46.64 34.21 30.30
C ALA A 64 47.39 34.47 28.98
N HIS A 65 46.84 35.18 28.13
CA HIS A 65 47.24 36.43 27.40
C HIS A 65 46.46 36.51 26.11
N ASP A 66 45.55 37.44 26.07
CA ASP A 66 45.55 38.88 25.85
C ASP A 66 45.80 39.24 24.36
N THR A 67 44.95 39.97 23.84
CA THR A 67 44.78 41.20 23.07
C THR A 67 43.65 41.00 22.03
N GLY A 68 42.60 41.79 21.94
CA GLY A 68 42.36 43.16 22.34
C GLY A 68 41.49 43.80 21.27
N VAL A 69 40.44 44.50 21.75
CA VAL A 69 39.88 45.74 21.19
C VAL A 69 39.00 45.58 19.92
N ALA A 70 37.80 46.10 19.75
CA ALA A 70 36.84 46.88 20.55
C ALA A 70 35.54 47.02 19.77
N ASN A 71 34.48 47.04 20.54
CA ASN A 71 33.26 47.85 20.48
C ASN A 71 32.87 48.66 19.22
N ALA A 72 31.60 48.51 18.81
CA ALA A 72 30.57 49.48 19.13
C ALA A 72 29.24 49.16 18.47
N ASP A 73 28.21 49.01 19.27
CA ASP A 73 26.78 49.24 19.01
C ASP A 73 26.46 50.67 19.52
N PRO A 74 25.25 51.22 19.39
CA PRO A 74 24.12 51.15 18.45
C PRO A 74 23.66 52.51 17.93
N GLU A 75 22.58 52.57 17.16
CA GLU A 75 21.40 53.43 17.30
C GLU A 75 20.68 53.82 15.97
N LYS A 76 19.40 53.56 16.02
CA LYS A 76 18.25 54.38 15.57
C LYS A 76 17.88 54.56 14.11
N ILE A 77 16.63 54.03 13.91
CA ILE A 77 15.60 54.39 12.92
C ILE A 77 15.33 55.90 12.84
N PRO A 78 14.91 56.51 11.70
CA PRO A 78 13.51 56.49 11.37
C PRO A 78 13.13 56.38 9.86
N ASP A 79 12.08 55.67 9.63
CA ASP A 79 10.81 55.95 8.94
C ASP A 79 10.83 56.91 7.73
N SER A 80 10.34 56.44 6.61
CA SER A 80 9.23 56.98 5.86
C SER A 80 9.10 56.43 4.43
N THR A 81 7.87 55.97 4.20
CA THR A 81 7.00 56.16 3.02
C THR A 81 7.15 55.28 1.82
N LEU A 82 6.07 54.43 1.73
CA LEU A 82 5.20 54.21 0.57
C LEU A 82 5.83 53.88 -0.79
N ASP A 83 5.67 52.65 -1.22
CA ASP A 83 5.04 52.47 -2.52
C ASP A 83 4.24 51.18 -2.58
N THR A 84 2.97 51.35 -2.85
CA THR A 84 1.90 50.36 -2.98
C THR A 84 1.90 49.82 -4.40
N THR A 85 1.99 48.51 -4.54
CA THR A 85 1.51 47.83 -5.74
C THR A 85 0.27 47.01 -5.40
N PRO A 86 -0.80 47.12 -6.16
CA PRO A 86 -2.03 46.41 -5.86
C PRO A 86 -1.99 44.98 -6.41
N ASP A 87 -2.23 44.05 -5.52
CA ASP A 87 -2.69 42.72 -5.84
C ASP A 87 -4.14 42.81 -6.35
N ILE A 88 -4.39 42.24 -7.53
CA ILE A 88 -5.73 42.01 -8.04
C ILE A 88 -6.04 40.55 -7.87
N ASP A 89 -6.56 40.21 -6.71
CA ASP A 89 -7.38 39.04 -6.47
C ASP A 89 -8.47 39.46 -5.48
N SER A 90 -9.64 39.72 -6.01
CA SER A 90 -10.94 39.45 -5.37
C SER A 90 -12.04 40.23 -6.09
N LEU A 91 -12.90 39.56 -6.76
CA LEU A 91 -14.29 39.97 -6.89
C LEU A 91 -15.14 38.72 -6.66
N THR A 92 -15.80 38.81 -5.52
CA THR A 92 -16.83 37.90 -5.03
C THR A 92 -18.15 38.14 -5.73
N GLU A 93 -18.90 37.05 -5.91
CA GLU A 93 -20.33 36.81 -5.86
C GLU A 93 -21.30 37.99 -6.02
N GLU A 94 -22.27 37.75 -6.88
CA GLU A 94 -23.68 37.91 -6.48
C GLU A 94 -24.59 36.98 -7.30
N SER A 95 -25.49 36.39 -6.55
CA SER A 95 -26.59 35.49 -6.80
C SER A 95 -27.61 35.96 -7.85
N PHE A 96 -28.26 35.01 -8.55
CA PHE A 96 -29.74 35.01 -8.71
C PHE A 96 -30.25 33.56 -8.91
N ILE A 97 -31.36 33.35 -8.17
CA ILE A 97 -32.25 32.18 -8.11
C ILE A 97 -33.18 32.21 -9.31
N THR A 98 -33.59 31.06 -9.85
CA THR A 98 -34.97 30.57 -10.05
C THR A 98 -34.97 29.28 -10.85
N GLU A 99 -35.47 28.24 -10.23
CA GLU A 99 -36.64 27.38 -10.58
C GLU A 99 -36.88 27.15 -12.08
N ASP A 100 -36.83 25.85 -12.50
CA ASP A 100 -38.07 25.10 -12.74
C ASP A 100 -37.72 23.62 -13.08
N ALA A 101 -38.60 22.76 -12.59
CA ALA A 101 -38.67 21.34 -12.82
C ALA A 101 -39.23 21.03 -14.20
N GLU A 102 -38.72 19.99 -14.84
CA GLU A 102 -39.58 19.09 -15.63
C GLU A 102 -38.96 17.69 -15.73
N SER A 103 -39.82 16.75 -15.38
CA SER A 103 -39.72 15.31 -15.43
C SER A 103 -39.64 14.79 -16.87
N ALA A 104 -38.78 13.83 -17.12
CA ALA A 104 -38.92 12.91 -18.24
C ALA A 104 -38.62 11.48 -17.78
N GLU A 105 -39.72 10.72 -17.69
CA GLU A 105 -39.73 9.26 -17.65
C GLU A 105 -39.05 8.70 -18.91
N ILE A 106 -38.15 7.76 -18.77
CA ILE A 106 -37.79 6.83 -19.84
C ILE A 106 -37.83 5.42 -19.28
N SER A 107 -38.72 4.66 -19.91
CA SER A 107 -39.12 3.28 -19.80
C SER A 107 -38.00 2.26 -19.54
N GLU A 108 -38.37 1.34 -18.68
CA GLU A 108 -37.75 0.00 -18.50
C GLU A 108 -37.84 -0.78 -19.82
N GLU A 109 -36.71 -1.27 -20.30
CA GLU A 109 -36.65 -2.44 -21.16
C GLU A 109 -35.99 -3.59 -20.41
N ASP A 110 -36.81 -4.58 -20.25
CA ASP A 110 -36.69 -5.93 -19.75
C ASP A 110 -35.50 -6.68 -20.41
N SER A 111 -34.56 -7.16 -19.61
CA SER A 111 -33.69 -8.25 -19.96
C SER A 111 -33.65 -9.26 -18.81
N THR A 112 -34.52 -10.23 -18.94
CA THR A 112 -34.57 -11.47 -18.14
C THR A 112 -33.29 -12.25 -18.32
N GLU A 113 -32.43 -12.30 -17.32
CA GLU A 113 -31.49 -13.40 -17.11
C GLU A 113 -32.02 -14.34 -16.04
N GLN A 114 -32.27 -15.55 -16.49
CA GLN A 114 -32.68 -16.67 -15.66
C GLN A 114 -31.60 -16.99 -14.63
N SER A 115 -31.95 -16.87 -13.35
CA SER A 115 -31.24 -17.49 -12.26
C SER A 115 -31.69 -18.95 -12.14
N ASP A 116 -30.79 -19.87 -12.47
CA ASP A 116 -30.95 -21.27 -12.17
C ASP A 116 -30.97 -21.49 -10.66
N GLU A 117 -32.17 -21.63 -10.11
CA GLU A 117 -32.37 -22.17 -8.77
C GLU A 117 -32.10 -23.71 -8.86
N ILE A 118 -30.95 -24.10 -8.31
CA ILE A 118 -30.71 -25.53 -8.03
C ILE A 118 -31.46 -25.87 -6.76
N PHE A 119 -32.66 -26.44 -6.92
CA PHE A 119 -33.37 -27.12 -5.85
C PHE A 119 -32.56 -28.36 -5.44
N ALA A 120 -32.09 -28.36 -4.20
CA ALA A 120 -31.59 -29.58 -3.58
C ALA A 120 -32.78 -30.46 -3.24
N ASP A 121 -32.85 -31.66 -3.86
CA ASP A 121 -33.77 -32.72 -3.49
C ASP A 121 -33.63 -33.07 -2.00
N PRO A 122 -34.72 -33.41 -1.32
CA PRO A 122 -34.66 -33.83 0.08
C PRO A 122 -33.94 -35.17 0.17
N ILE A 123 -32.80 -35.18 0.86
CA ILE A 123 -32.09 -36.40 1.24
C ILE A 123 -32.98 -37.17 2.21
N GLU A 124 -33.38 -38.37 1.80
CA GLU A 124 -34.15 -39.33 2.62
C GLU A 124 -33.47 -39.56 3.99
N ASP A 125 -34.32 -39.52 5.02
CA ASP A 125 -34.02 -39.85 6.41
C ASP A 125 -33.68 -41.35 6.59
N SER A 126 -32.43 -41.72 6.33
CA SER A 126 -31.97 -43.07 6.64
C SER A 126 -30.48 -43.18 7.01
N TYR A 127 -29.99 -42.31 7.88
CA TYR A 127 -28.74 -42.52 8.64
C TYR A 127 -28.77 -41.61 9.89
N ILE A 128 -29.74 -41.82 10.77
CA ILE A 128 -29.73 -41.30 12.13
C ILE A 128 -29.59 -42.48 13.07
N ASP A 129 -28.45 -43.12 13.08
CA ASP A 129 -27.99 -43.92 14.22
C ASP A 129 -26.45 -43.80 14.27
N ASP A 130 -25.95 -43.43 15.46
CA ASP A 130 -24.55 -43.34 15.89
C ASP A 130 -23.81 -41.98 15.80
N ILE A 131 -24.46 -40.86 16.08
CA ILE A 131 -23.75 -39.71 16.66
C ILE A 131 -24.54 -39.22 17.89
N ASN A 132 -24.69 -40.08 18.85
CA ASN A 132 -24.91 -39.64 20.23
C ASN A 132 -23.57 -39.10 20.75
N ASP A 133 -23.49 -37.79 20.87
CA ASP A 133 -22.50 -37.11 21.74
C ASP A 133 -22.78 -37.66 23.15
N THR A 134 -22.05 -38.69 23.53
CA THR A 134 -22.19 -39.45 24.79
C THR A 134 -21.60 -38.63 25.94
N GLY A 135 -22.11 -37.42 26.13
CA GLY A 135 -22.15 -36.70 27.40
C GLY A 135 -23.48 -36.86 28.12
N ASN A 136 -24.36 -37.79 27.67
CA ASN A 136 -25.52 -38.22 28.39
C ASN A 136 -25.14 -39.40 29.31
N GLU A 137 -24.57 -39.10 30.46
CA GLU A 137 -24.92 -39.89 31.62
C GLU A 137 -26.42 -39.68 31.84
N GLU A 138 -27.21 -40.73 31.67
CA GLU A 138 -28.60 -40.78 32.05
C GLU A 138 -28.72 -40.30 33.47
N LEU A 139 -29.16 -39.06 33.66
CA LEU A 139 -29.66 -38.54 34.94
C LEU A 139 -31.04 -39.20 35.16
N SER A 140 -31.05 -40.51 35.32
CA SER A 140 -32.23 -41.23 35.84
C SER A 140 -32.29 -40.96 37.33
N GLY A 141 -33.14 -40.01 37.77
CA GLY A 141 -33.55 -39.90 39.16
C GLY A 141 -33.55 -38.52 39.82
N ALA A 142 -33.33 -37.41 39.15
CA ALA A 142 -33.48 -36.11 39.76
C ALA A 142 -34.66 -35.34 39.13
N SER A 143 -35.63 -34.97 39.95
CA SER A 143 -36.80 -34.12 39.59
C SER A 143 -36.40 -32.66 39.27
N GLY A 144 -35.38 -32.42 38.46
CA GLY A 144 -34.89 -31.07 38.12
C GLY A 144 -35.28 -30.66 36.71
N TYR A 145 -35.40 -29.33 36.50
CA TYR A 145 -35.56 -28.76 35.17
C TYR A 145 -34.25 -28.74 34.37
N VAL A 146 -34.36 -28.86 33.04
CA VAL A 146 -33.21 -28.90 32.09
C VAL A 146 -33.46 -27.91 30.98
N LEU A 147 -32.45 -27.13 30.61
CA LEU A 147 -32.39 -26.35 29.37
C LEU A 147 -31.68 -27.21 28.30
N ASN A 148 -32.40 -27.53 27.24
CA ASN A 148 -31.83 -28.20 26.08
C ASN A 148 -31.71 -27.20 24.91
N ILE A 149 -30.48 -26.83 24.53
CA ILE A 149 -30.23 -25.96 23.38
C ILE A 149 -30.07 -26.82 22.13
N ILE A 150 -30.89 -26.58 21.13
CA ILE A 150 -30.82 -27.24 19.81
C ILE A 150 -30.16 -26.29 18.83
N TRP A 151 -29.02 -26.68 18.29
CA TRP A 151 -28.20 -25.90 17.40
C TRP A 151 -28.66 -25.98 15.93
N LEU A 152 -28.08 -25.16 15.05
CA LEU A 152 -28.40 -25.12 13.61
C LEU A 152 -28.08 -26.42 12.88
N ASP A 153 -27.05 -27.17 13.32
CA ASP A 153 -26.65 -28.45 12.77
C ASP A 153 -27.55 -29.61 13.22
N GLY A 154 -28.55 -29.35 14.06
CA GLY A 154 -29.43 -30.34 14.67
C GLY A 154 -28.87 -30.97 15.97
N GLY A 155 -27.61 -30.74 16.29
CA GLY A 155 -27.04 -31.19 17.56
C GLY A 155 -27.66 -30.47 18.77
N SER A 156 -27.52 -31.03 19.96
CA SER A 156 -28.06 -30.42 21.16
C SER A 156 -27.07 -30.46 22.34
N ARG A 157 -27.31 -29.58 23.30
CA ARG A 157 -26.60 -29.59 24.58
C ARG A 157 -27.56 -29.28 25.69
N GLN A 158 -27.45 -30.08 26.77
CA GLN A 158 -28.31 -29.96 27.95
C GLN A 158 -27.54 -29.24 29.08
N PHE A 159 -28.25 -28.42 29.82
CA PHE A 159 -27.79 -27.73 31.01
C PHE A 159 -28.77 -27.93 32.14
N SER A 160 -28.31 -28.48 33.28
CA SER A 160 -29.13 -28.63 34.45
C SER A 160 -29.45 -27.27 35.07
N LEU A 161 -30.73 -27.06 35.41
CA LEU A 161 -31.21 -25.89 36.10
C LEU A 161 -31.41 -26.27 37.59
N SER A 162 -30.46 -25.83 38.44
CA SER A 162 -30.42 -26.23 39.87
C SER A 162 -31.46 -25.49 40.66
N ASP A 163 -32.02 -26.18 41.67
CA ASP A 163 -32.90 -25.63 42.73
C ASP A 163 -34.13 -24.87 42.24
N CYS A 164 -34.68 -25.27 41.10
CA CYS A 164 -35.92 -24.72 40.60
C CYS A 164 -37.13 -25.40 41.20
N GLY A 165 -37.84 -24.74 42.12
CA GLY A 165 -39.09 -25.25 42.69
C GLY A 165 -40.31 -25.09 41.76
N SER A 166 -40.18 -24.36 40.66
CA SER A 166 -41.26 -24.07 39.73
C SER A 166 -40.75 -23.89 38.29
N LEU A 167 -41.66 -24.09 37.30
CA LEU A 167 -41.38 -23.81 35.87
C LEU A 167 -41.02 -22.32 35.66
N THR A 168 -41.57 -21.40 36.46
CA THR A 168 -41.28 -19.95 36.36
C THR A 168 -39.83 -19.67 36.73
N GLU A 169 -39.31 -20.28 37.78
CA GLU A 169 -37.90 -20.16 38.16
C GLU A 169 -36.98 -20.81 37.15
N ALA A 170 -37.35 -21.99 36.64
CA ALA A 170 -36.61 -22.66 35.60
C ALA A 170 -36.52 -21.81 34.32
N ARG A 171 -37.62 -21.18 33.87
CA ARG A 171 -37.60 -20.25 32.75
C ARG A 171 -36.71 -19.02 32.99
N LYS A 172 -36.72 -18.49 34.23
CA LYS A 172 -35.86 -17.35 34.62
C LYS A 172 -34.38 -17.74 34.54
N GLN A 173 -34.02 -18.89 35.13
CA GLN A 173 -32.64 -19.41 35.04
C GLN A 173 -32.22 -19.71 33.59
N ALA A 174 -33.07 -20.37 32.79
CA ALA A 174 -32.82 -20.62 31.39
C ALA A 174 -32.62 -19.33 30.59
N GLY A 175 -33.44 -18.31 30.84
CA GLY A 175 -33.32 -16.97 30.22
C GLY A 175 -32.00 -16.29 30.61
N SER A 176 -31.58 -16.33 31.89
CA SER A 176 -30.31 -15.82 32.35
C SER A 176 -29.12 -16.55 31.71
N LEU A 177 -29.22 -17.87 31.51
CA LEU A 177 -28.19 -18.68 30.88
C LEU A 177 -28.08 -18.33 29.39
N LEU A 178 -29.22 -18.27 28.67
CA LEU A 178 -29.25 -17.84 27.27
C LEU A 178 -28.69 -16.43 27.08
N GLN A 179 -28.95 -15.52 28.03
CA GLN A 179 -28.38 -14.16 28.02
C GLN A 179 -26.86 -14.20 28.17
N LYS A 180 -26.33 -15.00 29.12
CA LYS A 180 -24.88 -15.18 29.31
C LYS A 180 -24.20 -15.73 28.06
N LEU A 181 -24.89 -16.59 27.34
CA LEU A 181 -24.43 -17.17 26.08
C LEU A 181 -24.63 -16.22 24.87
N GLY A 182 -25.35 -15.13 24.99
CA GLY A 182 -25.70 -14.20 23.91
C GLY A 182 -26.77 -14.75 22.96
N LEU A 183 -27.63 -15.67 23.46
CA LEU A 183 -28.67 -16.36 22.67
C LEU A 183 -30.09 -15.92 22.96
N SER A 184 -30.32 -14.94 23.86
CA SER A 184 -31.67 -14.54 24.33
C SER A 184 -32.65 -14.25 23.19
N ASP A 185 -32.21 -13.49 22.22
CA ASP A 185 -33.03 -13.03 21.08
C ASP A 185 -32.88 -13.93 19.84
N ARG A 186 -31.99 -14.93 19.93
CA ARG A 186 -31.57 -15.79 18.82
C ARG A 186 -32.21 -17.17 18.86
N CYS A 187 -33.07 -17.44 19.81
CA CYS A 187 -33.75 -18.73 20.02
C CYS A 187 -35.26 -18.60 20.02
N THR A 188 -35.94 -19.69 19.65
CA THR A 188 -37.33 -19.97 20.02
C THR A 188 -37.35 -20.87 21.21
N ILE A 189 -38.30 -20.71 22.13
CA ILE A 189 -38.39 -21.49 23.38
C ILE A 189 -39.69 -22.31 23.39
N GLU A 190 -39.57 -23.60 23.65
CA GLU A 190 -40.69 -24.54 23.84
C GLU A 190 -40.47 -25.30 25.15
N VAL A 191 -41.51 -25.61 25.86
CA VAL A 191 -41.44 -26.39 27.13
C VAL A 191 -42.21 -27.72 26.98
N LYS A 192 -41.54 -28.81 27.27
CA LYS A 192 -42.17 -30.16 27.33
C LYS A 192 -41.76 -30.85 28.64
N GLY A 193 -42.71 -31.01 29.55
CA GLY A 193 -42.41 -31.53 30.89
C GLY A 193 -41.38 -30.69 31.63
N ASN A 194 -40.34 -31.31 32.11
CA ASN A 194 -39.23 -30.60 32.84
C ASN A 194 -38.12 -30.08 31.90
N VAL A 195 -38.30 -30.17 30.59
CA VAL A 195 -37.29 -29.73 29.62
C VAL A 195 -37.76 -28.44 28.94
N ILE A 196 -36.90 -27.41 29.00
CA ILE A 196 -37.00 -26.16 28.25
C ILE A 196 -36.14 -26.31 27.03
N TYR A 197 -36.77 -26.50 25.88
CA TYR A 197 -36.12 -26.55 24.57
C TYR A 197 -35.86 -25.12 24.06
N SER A 198 -34.64 -24.84 23.67
CA SER A 198 -34.24 -23.57 23.07
C SER A 198 -33.64 -23.85 21.68
N LYS A 199 -34.46 -23.64 20.64
CA LYS A 199 -33.98 -23.86 19.26
C LYS A 199 -33.39 -22.59 18.69
N VAL A 200 -32.14 -22.65 18.26
CA VAL A 200 -31.44 -21.52 17.62
C VAL A 200 -32.08 -21.19 16.27
N LYS A 201 -32.39 -19.92 16.07
CA LYS A 201 -32.89 -19.38 14.78
C LYS A 201 -31.73 -19.17 13.84
N ASN A 202 -31.95 -19.38 12.54
CA ASN A 202 -30.98 -19.03 11.52
C ASN A 202 -30.71 -17.51 11.55
N PRO A 203 -29.47 -17.05 11.81
CA PRO A 203 -29.17 -15.62 11.89
C PRO A 203 -29.23 -15.02 10.49
N ALA A 204 -29.60 -13.74 10.41
CA ALA A 204 -29.48 -12.97 9.18
C ALA A 204 -28.00 -12.82 8.78
N HIS A 205 -27.67 -13.13 7.55
CA HIS A 205 -26.32 -12.87 7.03
C HIS A 205 -26.11 -11.38 6.84
N ILE A 206 -24.99 -10.88 7.38
CA ILE A 206 -24.56 -9.49 7.19
C ILE A 206 -23.56 -9.47 6.04
N SER A 207 -23.98 -8.92 4.89
CA SER A 207 -23.09 -8.72 3.75
C SER A 207 -22.06 -7.63 4.08
N SER A 208 -20.78 -7.92 3.94
CA SER A 208 -19.69 -6.97 4.20
C SER A 208 -18.45 -7.32 3.38
N ASN A 209 -17.69 -6.26 3.01
CA ASN A 209 -16.36 -6.43 2.43
C ASN A 209 -15.29 -6.82 3.48
N ILE A 210 -15.69 -6.93 4.74
CA ILE A 210 -14.86 -7.33 5.87
C ILE A 210 -15.32 -8.69 6.34
N ARG A 211 -14.39 -9.62 6.43
CA ARG A 211 -14.61 -10.96 6.97
C ARG A 211 -14.44 -10.91 8.48
N ALA A 212 -15.52 -11.13 9.21
CA ALA A 212 -15.50 -11.34 10.65
C ALA A 212 -15.39 -12.85 10.89
N ILE A 213 -14.34 -13.30 11.56
CA ILE A 213 -14.01 -14.71 11.77
C ILE A 213 -14.05 -15.01 13.25
N ALA A 214 -14.79 -16.04 13.67
CA ALA A 214 -14.80 -16.51 15.04
C ALA A 214 -13.51 -17.31 15.29
N HIS A 215 -12.59 -16.78 16.12
CA HIS A 215 -11.29 -17.38 16.40
C HIS A 215 -11.41 -18.51 17.42
N MET A 216 -10.95 -19.71 17.09
CA MET A 216 -11.11 -20.94 17.86
C MET A 216 -12.59 -21.26 18.18
N GLY A 217 -13.52 -20.85 17.28
CA GLY A 217 -14.94 -20.75 17.57
C GLY A 217 -15.33 -19.44 18.26
N PHE A 218 -16.60 -19.27 18.66
CA PHE A 218 -17.01 -18.12 19.45
C PHE A 218 -16.84 -18.40 20.95
N CYS A 219 -15.76 -17.91 21.55
CA CYS A 219 -15.26 -18.33 22.84
C CYS A 219 -15.74 -17.48 24.03
N LYS A 220 -16.78 -16.66 23.87
CA LYS A 220 -17.34 -15.89 25.00
C LYS A 220 -17.94 -16.83 26.04
N ASN A 221 -17.18 -17.10 27.12
CA ASN A 221 -17.55 -18.03 28.18
C ASN A 221 -17.72 -19.48 27.72
N ILE A 222 -17.17 -19.89 26.59
CA ILE A 222 -17.22 -21.21 25.98
C ILE A 222 -15.80 -21.71 25.79
N PRO A 223 -15.51 -23.00 25.98
CA PRO A 223 -14.18 -23.54 25.71
C PRO A 223 -13.85 -23.42 24.22
N GLU A 224 -12.66 -22.94 23.93
CA GLU A 224 -12.12 -22.77 22.58
C GLU A 224 -11.83 -24.13 21.91
N ASN A 225 -11.84 -24.16 20.59
CA ASN A 225 -11.58 -25.36 19.80
C ASN A 225 -12.49 -26.56 20.16
N THR A 226 -13.73 -26.29 20.55
CA THR A 226 -14.76 -27.32 20.87
C THR A 226 -15.91 -27.27 19.88
N LEU A 227 -16.69 -28.39 19.79
CA LEU A 227 -17.91 -28.38 18.96
C LEU A 227 -18.92 -27.33 19.45
N SER A 228 -18.96 -27.06 20.76
CA SER A 228 -19.84 -26.02 21.35
C SER A 228 -19.43 -24.60 20.91
N SER A 229 -18.14 -24.27 20.80
CA SER A 229 -17.69 -22.95 20.32
C SER A 229 -17.96 -22.75 18.84
N ILE A 230 -17.84 -23.79 18.01
CA ILE A 230 -18.17 -23.78 16.59
C ILE A 230 -19.67 -23.58 16.36
N ARG A 231 -20.50 -24.36 17.08
CA ARG A 231 -21.98 -24.21 17.05
C ARG A 231 -22.42 -22.82 17.48
N MET A 232 -21.77 -22.27 18.49
CA MET A 232 -22.05 -20.92 18.96
C MET A 232 -21.67 -19.86 17.92
N ALA A 233 -20.55 -20.01 17.20
CA ALA A 233 -20.18 -19.10 16.11
C ALA A 233 -21.31 -19.01 15.08
N ALA A 234 -21.87 -20.16 14.66
CA ALA A 234 -23.03 -20.19 13.77
C ALA A 234 -24.26 -19.52 14.39
N ALA A 235 -24.58 -19.82 15.66
CA ALA A 235 -25.75 -19.30 16.36
C ALA A 235 -25.74 -17.78 16.52
N VAL A 236 -24.56 -17.15 16.68
CA VAL A 236 -24.44 -15.69 16.79
C VAL A 236 -24.23 -14.98 15.46
N GLY A 237 -24.20 -15.69 14.33
CA GLY A 237 -24.25 -15.12 12.99
C GLY A 237 -22.90 -14.93 12.30
N PHE A 238 -21.84 -15.58 12.75
CA PHE A 238 -20.63 -15.67 11.94
C PHE A 238 -20.87 -16.49 10.66
N SER A 239 -20.25 -16.05 9.57
CA SER A 239 -20.18 -16.84 8.32
C SER A 239 -18.91 -17.69 8.25
N GLU A 240 -17.93 -17.38 9.10
CA GLU A 240 -16.62 -18.02 9.12
C GLU A 240 -16.19 -18.34 10.54
N VAL A 241 -15.54 -19.46 10.70
CA VAL A 241 -14.98 -19.92 11.98
C VAL A 241 -13.58 -20.46 11.76
N GLU A 242 -12.67 -20.03 12.57
CA GLU A 242 -11.30 -20.55 12.57
C GLU A 242 -11.12 -21.54 13.72
N PHE A 243 -10.33 -22.56 13.50
CA PHE A 243 -9.88 -23.50 14.51
C PHE A 243 -8.57 -24.17 14.13
N ASP A 244 -7.83 -24.55 15.19
CA ASP A 244 -6.47 -25.06 15.12
C ASP A 244 -6.44 -26.56 14.89
N VAL A 245 -5.71 -27.04 13.90
CA VAL A 245 -5.62 -28.46 13.56
C VAL A 245 -4.27 -29.02 13.94
N ARG A 246 -4.29 -30.05 14.81
CA ARG A 246 -3.12 -30.85 15.22
C ARG A 246 -3.40 -32.35 15.03
N PHE A 247 -2.39 -33.16 15.17
CA PHE A 247 -2.50 -34.62 15.01
C PHE A 247 -2.12 -35.35 16.29
N THR A 248 -2.93 -36.36 16.65
CA THR A 248 -2.63 -37.32 17.69
C THR A 248 -1.51 -38.27 17.28
N LYS A 249 -1.02 -39.11 18.22
CA LYS A 249 -0.01 -40.14 17.96
C LYS A 249 -0.42 -41.11 16.85
N ASP A 250 -1.69 -41.48 16.81
CA ASP A 250 -2.29 -42.39 15.83
C ASP A 250 -2.77 -41.69 14.55
N GLY A 251 -2.37 -40.39 14.35
CA GLY A 251 -2.59 -39.65 13.10
C GLY A 251 -4.01 -39.14 12.88
N ILE A 252 -4.81 -39.04 13.94
CA ILE A 252 -6.16 -38.47 13.86
C ILE A 252 -6.07 -36.93 13.97
N PRO A 253 -6.60 -36.15 13.00
CA PRO A 253 -6.63 -34.72 13.10
C PRO A 253 -7.69 -34.26 14.11
N VAL A 254 -7.28 -33.44 15.09
CA VAL A 254 -8.10 -32.92 16.18
C VAL A 254 -7.95 -31.42 16.32
N LEU A 255 -8.88 -30.77 16.99
CA LEU A 255 -8.84 -29.34 17.26
C LEU A 255 -8.13 -29.06 18.60
N LEU A 256 -6.97 -28.44 18.50
CA LEU A 256 -6.19 -28.03 19.68
C LEU A 256 -5.13 -26.98 19.31
N HIS A 257 -5.06 -25.88 20.07
CA HIS A 257 -4.07 -24.82 19.81
C HIS A 257 -2.66 -25.26 20.17
N GLU A 258 -2.45 -25.72 21.39
CA GLU A 258 -1.12 -26.04 21.91
C GLU A 258 -0.75 -27.53 21.72
N GLU A 259 0.55 -27.80 21.64
CA GLU A 259 1.06 -29.19 21.69
C GLU A 259 0.92 -29.81 23.09
N ILE A 260 1.06 -28.95 24.12
CA ILE A 260 0.98 -29.38 25.52
C ILE A 260 -0.46 -29.19 25.99
N ILE A 261 -1.14 -30.30 26.27
CA ILE A 261 -2.56 -30.26 26.63
C ILE A 261 -2.83 -29.68 28.04
N ASN A 262 -1.80 -29.55 28.87
CA ASN A 262 -1.93 -29.08 30.27
C ASN A 262 -2.55 -27.69 30.41
N ASN A 263 -2.33 -26.82 29.42
CA ASN A 263 -2.81 -25.44 29.47
C ASN A 263 -4.35 -25.39 29.37
N TYR A 264 -4.95 -26.25 28.59
CA TYR A 264 -6.37 -26.28 28.26
C TYR A 264 -7.10 -27.50 28.81
N GLY A 265 -6.42 -28.61 28.99
CA GLY A 265 -6.97 -29.86 29.49
C GLY A 265 -6.95 -29.95 31.00
N ARG A 266 -7.87 -30.76 31.52
CA ARG A 266 -7.94 -31.20 32.92
C ARG A 266 -8.12 -32.71 32.95
N THR A 267 -7.87 -33.34 34.08
CA THR A 267 -8.27 -34.74 34.29
C THR A 267 -9.80 -34.86 34.25
N ALA A 268 -10.34 -36.05 34.09
CA ALA A 268 -11.78 -36.32 34.08
C ALA A 268 -12.49 -35.75 35.33
N ASP A 269 -11.82 -35.71 36.47
CA ASP A 269 -12.33 -35.13 37.74
C ASP A 269 -12.29 -33.59 37.72
N GLY A 270 -11.64 -32.95 36.72
CA GLY A 270 -11.52 -31.51 36.60
C GLY A 270 -10.24 -30.95 37.26
N ASN A 271 -9.32 -31.77 37.75
CA ASN A 271 -8.08 -31.35 38.35
C ASN A 271 -7.02 -30.98 37.33
N LEU A 272 -5.99 -30.22 37.75
CA LEU A 272 -4.83 -29.90 36.93
C LEU A 272 -4.04 -31.15 36.56
N ILE A 273 -3.59 -31.25 35.31
CA ILE A 273 -2.71 -32.32 34.85
C ILE A 273 -1.31 -32.05 35.37
N GLN A 274 -0.83 -32.94 36.27
CA GLN A 274 0.45 -32.73 36.94
C GLN A 274 1.69 -33.00 36.10
N LYS A 275 1.60 -33.94 35.18
CA LYS A 275 2.70 -34.27 34.23
C LYS A 275 2.48 -33.58 32.91
N THR A 276 3.52 -32.97 32.36
CA THR A 276 3.49 -32.39 31.01
C THR A 276 3.16 -33.45 29.99
N ILE A 277 2.09 -33.25 29.24
CA ILE A 277 1.59 -34.18 28.25
C ILE A 277 1.55 -33.49 26.88
N ASN A 278 2.31 -34.02 25.94
CA ASN A 278 2.29 -33.57 24.56
C ASN A 278 1.30 -34.42 23.76
N ILE A 279 0.44 -33.78 22.98
CA ILE A 279 -0.58 -34.44 22.15
C ILE A 279 -0.02 -35.51 21.19
N LYS A 280 1.18 -35.29 20.66
CA LYS A 280 1.86 -36.23 19.77
C LYS A 280 2.21 -37.58 20.41
N ASN A 281 2.10 -37.67 21.74
CA ASN A 281 2.33 -38.88 22.50
C ASN A 281 1.03 -39.62 22.88
N LEU A 282 -0.13 -39.00 22.60
CA LEU A 282 -1.46 -39.56 22.91
C LEU A 282 -2.14 -40.06 21.64
N THR A 283 -2.73 -41.24 21.70
CA THR A 283 -3.77 -41.67 20.75
C THR A 283 -5.02 -40.84 20.95
N TYR A 284 -5.90 -40.77 19.95
CA TYR A 284 -7.17 -40.06 20.11
C TYR A 284 -8.00 -40.61 21.28
N LYS A 285 -8.01 -41.93 21.47
CA LYS A 285 -8.68 -42.54 22.61
C LYS A 285 -8.14 -42.09 23.97
N GLU A 286 -6.84 -41.96 24.11
CA GLU A 286 -6.21 -41.45 25.34
C GLU A 286 -6.52 -39.95 25.52
N LEU A 287 -6.54 -39.15 24.46
CA LEU A 287 -6.89 -37.73 24.49
C LEU A 287 -8.32 -37.52 25.03
N GLN A 288 -9.27 -38.44 24.69
CA GLN A 288 -10.65 -38.37 25.16
C GLN A 288 -10.82 -38.60 26.67
N MET A 289 -9.77 -39.06 27.38
CA MET A 289 -9.81 -39.16 28.85
C MET A 289 -9.72 -37.79 29.54
N TYR A 290 -9.30 -36.74 28.84
CA TYR A 290 -9.18 -35.38 29.40
C TYR A 290 -10.43 -34.54 29.15
N ASP A 291 -10.63 -33.55 30.02
CA ASP A 291 -11.72 -32.57 29.95
C ASP A 291 -11.17 -31.22 29.50
N PHE A 292 -11.66 -30.68 28.39
CA PHE A 292 -11.26 -29.41 27.83
C PHE A 292 -12.27 -28.29 28.12
N GLY A 293 -13.32 -28.57 28.82
CA GLY A 293 -14.40 -27.64 29.12
C GLY A 293 -14.40 -27.09 30.55
N VAL A 294 -14.13 -27.91 31.55
CA VAL A 294 -14.31 -27.58 32.96
C VAL A 294 -13.52 -26.34 33.40
N GLN A 295 -12.39 -26.04 32.75
CA GLN A 295 -11.62 -24.82 32.99
C GLN A 295 -12.41 -23.52 32.71
N ARG A 296 -13.38 -23.57 31.80
CA ARG A 296 -14.28 -22.46 31.48
C ARG A 296 -15.54 -22.42 32.37
N GLY A 297 -15.65 -23.36 33.30
CA GLY A 297 -16.71 -23.47 34.27
C GLY A 297 -17.39 -24.84 34.25
N GLN A 298 -18.01 -25.22 35.38
CA GLN A 298 -18.64 -26.55 35.58
C GLN A 298 -19.72 -26.87 34.53
N MET A 299 -20.37 -25.85 33.97
CA MET A 299 -21.35 -26.02 32.91
C MET A 299 -20.79 -26.63 31.64
N TRP A 300 -19.48 -26.55 31.44
CA TRP A 300 -18.75 -27.07 30.30
C TRP A 300 -18.00 -28.38 30.60
N LYS A 301 -18.12 -28.90 31.82
CA LYS A 301 -17.51 -30.19 32.18
C LYS A 301 -17.98 -31.27 31.19
N GLY A 302 -17.05 -32.13 30.79
CA GLY A 302 -17.31 -33.19 29.79
C GLY A 302 -16.98 -32.81 28.34
N GLU A 303 -16.68 -31.53 28.00
CA GLU A 303 -16.21 -31.17 26.67
C GLU A 303 -14.89 -31.86 26.34
N LYS A 304 -14.79 -32.37 25.14
CA LYS A 304 -13.62 -33.12 24.63
C LYS A 304 -12.95 -32.35 23.51
N ALA A 305 -11.66 -32.63 23.26
CA ALA A 305 -11.01 -32.19 22.04
C ALA A 305 -11.65 -32.94 20.85
N PRO A 306 -12.34 -32.24 19.92
CA PRO A 306 -13.05 -32.91 18.85
C PRO A 306 -12.13 -33.31 17.71
N THR A 307 -12.56 -34.23 16.88
CA THR A 307 -11.90 -34.49 15.59
C THR A 307 -12.22 -33.39 14.59
N LEU A 308 -11.31 -33.18 13.63
CA LEU A 308 -11.57 -32.32 12.48
C LEU A 308 -12.80 -32.78 11.69
N ASP A 309 -13.02 -34.08 11.59
CA ASP A 309 -14.18 -34.67 10.93
C ASP A 309 -15.50 -34.13 11.52
N SER A 310 -15.66 -34.22 12.84
CA SER A 310 -16.85 -33.69 13.54
C SER A 310 -17.00 -32.16 13.37
N ALA A 311 -15.91 -31.41 13.38
CA ALA A 311 -15.95 -29.97 13.19
C ALA A 311 -16.41 -29.55 11.77
N LEU A 312 -15.87 -30.20 10.74
CA LEU A 312 -16.25 -29.95 9.35
C LEU A 312 -17.71 -30.35 9.07
N MET A 313 -18.19 -31.45 9.68
CA MET A 313 -19.60 -31.80 9.62
C MET A 313 -20.53 -30.71 10.14
N ILE A 314 -20.18 -30.09 11.30
CA ILE A 314 -20.96 -29.00 11.87
C ILE A 314 -20.89 -27.78 10.93
N CYS A 315 -19.72 -27.44 10.40
CA CYS A 315 -19.56 -26.33 9.47
C CYS A 315 -20.43 -26.52 8.22
N ALA A 316 -20.41 -27.71 7.62
CA ALA A 316 -21.24 -28.04 6.45
C ALA A 316 -22.74 -27.89 6.74
N LYS A 317 -23.23 -28.47 7.86
CA LYS A 317 -24.63 -28.40 8.26
C LYS A 317 -25.11 -27.01 8.70
N SER A 318 -24.22 -26.18 9.27
CA SER A 318 -24.54 -24.85 9.76
C SER A 318 -24.27 -23.73 8.75
N GLY A 319 -23.74 -24.07 7.56
CA GLY A 319 -23.36 -23.08 6.55
C GLY A 319 -22.12 -22.25 6.87
N LEU A 320 -21.34 -22.62 7.90
CA LEU A 320 -20.08 -21.97 8.27
C LEU A 320 -18.97 -22.30 7.26
N ARG A 321 -18.15 -21.31 6.97
CA ARG A 321 -16.90 -21.49 6.23
C ARG A 321 -15.76 -21.76 7.21
N PRO A 322 -15.14 -22.96 7.20
CA PRO A 322 -14.04 -23.25 8.11
C PRO A 322 -12.73 -22.62 7.64
N ASN A 323 -11.99 -22.01 8.58
CA ASN A 323 -10.61 -21.59 8.42
C ASN A 323 -9.75 -22.58 9.21
N LEU A 324 -8.95 -23.39 8.50
CA LEU A 324 -8.17 -24.48 9.07
C LEU A 324 -6.75 -24.00 9.33
N ASP A 325 -6.44 -23.65 10.59
CA ASP A 325 -5.06 -23.30 10.96
C ASP A 325 -4.24 -24.58 11.21
N ILE A 326 -3.51 -24.99 10.18
CA ILE A 326 -2.68 -26.19 10.21
C ILE A 326 -1.40 -25.89 10.96
N LYS A 327 -1.38 -26.30 12.24
CA LYS A 327 -0.24 -26.04 13.12
C LYS A 327 1.00 -26.83 12.68
N SER A 328 2.15 -26.18 12.81
CA SER A 328 3.43 -26.84 12.55
C SER A 328 3.61 -28.05 13.48
N ASP A 329 3.89 -29.22 12.91
CA ASP A 329 4.27 -30.44 13.61
C ASP A 329 5.45 -31.05 12.84
N GLY A 330 6.58 -31.23 13.45
CA GLY A 330 7.77 -31.82 12.81
C GLY A 330 7.54 -33.18 12.15
N ARG A 331 6.41 -33.85 12.43
CA ARG A 331 6.00 -35.14 11.85
C ARG A 331 5.12 -35.00 10.62
N MET A 332 4.69 -33.76 10.25
CA MET A 332 3.70 -33.53 9.20
C MET A 332 4.17 -34.04 7.85
N THR A 333 3.49 -35.06 7.36
CA THR A 333 3.69 -35.65 6.03
C THR A 333 2.68 -35.14 5.02
N GLU A 334 2.98 -35.25 3.74
CA GLU A 334 2.02 -34.93 2.67
C GLU A 334 0.75 -35.80 2.77
N GLN A 335 0.88 -37.08 3.19
CA GLN A 335 -0.25 -37.98 3.40
C GLN A 335 -1.21 -37.44 4.48
N MET A 336 -0.70 -36.89 5.58
CA MET A 336 -1.51 -36.27 6.63
C MET A 336 -2.28 -35.06 6.09
N LEU A 337 -1.63 -34.20 5.29
CA LEU A 337 -2.28 -33.06 4.64
C LEU A 337 -3.34 -33.53 3.63
N CYS A 338 -3.06 -34.56 2.85
CA CYS A 338 -4.06 -35.17 1.96
C CYS A 338 -5.25 -35.76 2.74
N GLY A 339 -5.01 -36.27 3.95
CA GLY A 339 -6.07 -36.74 4.85
C GLY A 339 -7.02 -35.60 5.26
N ILE A 340 -6.49 -34.42 5.60
CA ILE A 340 -7.31 -33.21 5.85
C ILE A 340 -8.16 -32.87 4.61
N TYR A 341 -7.55 -32.83 3.42
CA TYR A 341 -8.27 -32.54 2.19
C TYR A 341 -9.38 -33.57 1.92
N SER A 342 -9.15 -34.86 2.22
CA SER A 342 -10.16 -35.92 2.07
C SER A 342 -11.37 -35.66 2.97
N LEU A 343 -11.17 -35.14 4.19
CA LEU A 343 -12.27 -34.75 5.08
C LEU A 343 -13.01 -33.52 4.54
N VAL A 344 -12.30 -32.52 4.01
CA VAL A 344 -12.92 -31.36 3.33
C VAL A 344 -13.80 -31.82 2.18
N LYS A 345 -13.32 -32.77 1.37
CA LYS A 345 -14.06 -33.35 0.26
C LYS A 345 -15.28 -34.17 0.71
N LYS A 346 -15.15 -34.90 1.82
CA LYS A 346 -16.27 -35.71 2.41
C LYS A 346 -17.51 -34.84 2.67
N TYR A 347 -17.33 -33.58 3.05
CA TYR A 347 -18.42 -32.65 3.40
C TYR A 347 -18.73 -31.62 2.30
N ASN A 348 -18.25 -31.81 1.07
CA ASN A 348 -18.45 -30.91 -0.07
C ASN A 348 -18.04 -29.48 0.23
N LEU A 349 -16.91 -29.30 0.93
CA LEU A 349 -16.38 -27.98 1.33
C LEU A 349 -15.24 -27.49 0.44
N GLN A 350 -14.89 -28.19 -0.65
CA GLN A 350 -13.88 -27.74 -1.62
C GLN A 350 -14.27 -26.37 -2.18
N GLY A 351 -13.30 -25.49 -2.37
CA GLY A 351 -13.53 -24.10 -2.77
C GLY A 351 -14.17 -23.21 -1.69
N ARG A 352 -14.55 -23.81 -0.55
CA ARG A 352 -15.26 -23.12 0.54
C ARG A 352 -14.50 -23.08 1.87
N VAL A 353 -13.32 -23.68 1.96
CA VAL A 353 -12.44 -23.57 3.14
C VAL A 353 -11.45 -22.45 3.00
N VAL A 354 -10.77 -22.13 4.09
CA VAL A 354 -9.56 -21.31 4.11
C VAL A 354 -8.47 -22.15 4.74
N TYR A 355 -7.40 -22.41 4.00
CA TYR A 355 -6.22 -23.08 4.55
C TYR A 355 -5.28 -22.04 5.13
N VAL A 356 -4.97 -22.17 6.42
CA VAL A 356 -4.11 -21.26 7.17
C VAL A 356 -2.86 -22.04 7.63
N SER A 357 -1.68 -21.50 7.46
CA SER A 357 -0.45 -22.02 8.05
C SER A 357 0.69 -21.02 7.98
N ASN A 358 1.66 -21.12 8.90
CA ASN A 358 2.96 -20.47 8.82
C ASN A 358 3.99 -21.27 8.01
N VAL A 359 3.64 -22.47 7.56
CA VAL A 359 4.52 -23.35 6.79
C VAL A 359 4.09 -23.37 5.33
N MET A 360 4.77 -22.63 4.49
CA MET A 360 4.42 -22.45 3.06
C MET A 360 4.30 -23.78 2.32
N ARG A 361 5.11 -24.79 2.63
CA ARG A 361 5.00 -26.11 1.99
C ARG A 361 3.64 -26.79 2.22
N TYR A 362 2.99 -26.54 3.38
CA TYR A 362 1.66 -27.11 3.65
C TYR A 362 0.60 -26.47 2.74
N LEU A 363 0.63 -25.14 2.63
CA LEU A 363 -0.26 -24.39 1.75
C LEU A 363 -0.08 -24.82 0.28
N ASN A 364 1.14 -25.09 -0.14
CA ASN A 364 1.42 -25.54 -1.50
C ASN A 364 0.83 -26.93 -1.79
N VAL A 365 0.77 -27.84 -0.82
CA VAL A 365 0.09 -29.15 -0.98
C VAL A 365 -1.40 -28.94 -1.18
N PHE A 366 -2.03 -28.08 -0.38
CA PHE A 366 -3.46 -27.78 -0.57
C PHE A 366 -3.73 -27.05 -1.88
N ALA A 367 -2.88 -26.11 -2.29
CA ALA A 367 -3.03 -25.37 -3.54
C ALA A 367 -3.04 -26.27 -4.78
N GLN A 368 -2.34 -27.42 -4.72
CA GLN A 368 -2.40 -28.45 -5.79
C GLN A 368 -3.71 -29.24 -5.79
N LYS A 369 -4.37 -29.36 -4.63
CA LYS A 369 -5.57 -30.19 -4.46
C LYS A 369 -6.87 -29.41 -4.55
N ASP A 370 -6.87 -28.17 -4.04
CA ASP A 370 -8.04 -27.32 -3.88
C ASP A 370 -7.70 -25.85 -4.21
N PRO A 371 -7.28 -25.56 -5.46
CA PRO A 371 -6.85 -24.20 -5.84
C PRO A 371 -7.97 -23.16 -5.74
N ASP A 372 -9.23 -23.56 -5.71
CA ASP A 372 -10.39 -22.68 -5.66
C ASP A 372 -10.72 -22.19 -4.24
N SER A 373 -10.14 -22.82 -3.22
CA SER A 373 -10.25 -22.39 -1.83
C SER A 373 -9.41 -21.13 -1.57
N ASP A 374 -9.73 -20.41 -0.48
CA ASP A 374 -8.91 -19.27 -0.03
C ASP A 374 -7.72 -19.75 0.82
N TYR A 375 -6.71 -18.92 0.88
CA TYR A 375 -5.47 -19.21 1.60
C TYR A 375 -5.09 -18.06 2.51
N THR A 376 -4.53 -18.39 3.65
CA THR A 376 -3.96 -17.40 4.57
C THR A 376 -2.55 -17.87 4.96
N TYR A 377 -1.56 -17.11 4.53
CA TYR A 377 -0.18 -17.33 4.94
C TYR A 377 0.06 -16.59 6.26
N PHE A 378 0.27 -17.33 7.33
CA PHE A 378 0.58 -16.77 8.65
C PHE A 378 2.07 -16.42 8.71
N VAL A 379 2.37 -15.15 8.87
CA VAL A 379 3.71 -14.58 8.96
C VAL A 379 3.92 -14.04 10.38
N PRO A 380 4.46 -14.83 11.29
CA PRO A 380 4.63 -14.39 12.68
C PRO A 380 5.63 -13.23 12.80
N ASP A 381 6.65 -13.22 11.94
CA ASP A 381 7.62 -12.14 11.83
C ASP A 381 7.86 -11.83 10.35
N PRO A 382 7.41 -10.67 9.83
CA PRO A 382 7.52 -10.31 8.41
C PRO A 382 8.96 -9.94 8.03
N LYS A 383 9.82 -10.96 7.97
CA LYS A 383 11.19 -10.83 7.47
C LYS A 383 11.19 -10.74 5.95
N GLU A 384 12.32 -10.33 5.40
CA GLU A 384 12.51 -10.29 3.97
C GLU A 384 12.14 -11.61 3.28
N GLY A 385 11.46 -11.52 2.13
CA GLY A 385 11.08 -12.69 1.33
C GLY A 385 9.67 -13.23 1.60
N TYR A 386 8.99 -12.86 2.68
CA TYR A 386 7.64 -13.35 2.98
C TYR A 386 6.64 -12.99 1.86
N ILE A 387 6.83 -11.85 1.22
CA ILE A 387 5.95 -11.41 0.13
C ILE A 387 6.20 -12.21 -1.15
N ASP A 388 7.44 -12.59 -1.43
CA ASP A 388 7.79 -13.42 -2.59
C ASP A 388 7.20 -14.83 -2.45
N GLU A 389 7.21 -15.41 -1.24
CA GLU A 389 6.55 -16.68 -0.94
C GLU A 389 5.04 -16.60 -1.15
N ALA A 390 4.41 -15.51 -0.66
CA ALA A 390 2.99 -15.25 -0.86
C ALA A 390 2.62 -15.10 -2.35
N GLU A 391 3.43 -14.37 -3.12
CA GLU A 391 3.28 -14.24 -4.57
C GLU A 391 3.45 -15.58 -5.28
N GLY A 392 4.38 -16.40 -4.84
CA GLY A 392 4.57 -17.77 -5.33
C GLY A 392 3.34 -18.64 -5.13
N LEU A 393 2.69 -18.56 -3.96
CA LEU A 393 1.42 -19.25 -3.68
C LEU A 393 0.27 -18.69 -4.51
N ARG A 394 0.14 -17.35 -4.61
CA ARG A 394 -0.92 -16.69 -5.37
C ARG A 394 -1.00 -17.14 -6.82
N LYS A 395 0.13 -17.42 -7.45
CA LYS A 395 0.19 -17.93 -8.84
C LYS A 395 -0.38 -19.35 -9.01
N ARG A 396 -0.62 -20.07 -7.93
CA ARG A 396 -1.06 -21.48 -7.92
C ARG A 396 -2.52 -21.67 -7.50
N ILE A 397 -3.18 -20.60 -7.04
CA ILE A 397 -4.54 -20.62 -6.53
C ILE A 397 -5.44 -19.72 -7.36
N HIS A 398 -6.74 -20.02 -7.37
CA HIS A 398 -7.79 -19.18 -7.95
C HIS A 398 -8.55 -18.42 -6.85
N GLY A 399 -8.55 -18.98 -5.62
CA GLY A 399 -9.12 -18.35 -4.44
C GLY A 399 -8.32 -17.11 -3.98
N LYS A 400 -8.78 -16.47 -2.92
CA LYS A 400 -8.12 -15.29 -2.36
C LYS A 400 -6.95 -15.69 -1.46
N LEU A 401 -5.86 -14.95 -1.55
CA LEU A 401 -4.74 -15.04 -0.63
C LEU A 401 -4.80 -13.89 0.37
N PHE A 402 -4.58 -14.23 1.64
CA PHE A 402 -4.37 -13.27 2.73
C PHE A 402 -3.00 -13.50 3.36
N ILE A 403 -2.41 -12.45 3.89
CA ILE A 403 -1.29 -12.54 4.83
C ILE A 403 -1.85 -12.31 6.23
N PHE A 404 -1.69 -13.28 7.13
CA PHE A 404 -2.03 -13.12 8.54
C PHE A 404 -0.82 -12.60 9.30
N LEU A 405 -1.06 -11.54 10.08
CA LEU A 405 -0.08 -10.89 10.93
C LEU A 405 -0.72 -10.62 12.30
N HIS A 406 0.05 -10.77 13.36
CA HIS A 406 -0.36 -10.22 14.65
C HIS A 406 -0.55 -8.70 14.54
N GLU A 407 -1.54 -8.14 15.20
CA GLU A 407 -1.89 -6.71 15.12
C GLU A 407 -0.67 -5.79 15.30
N TRP A 408 0.19 -6.09 16.28
CA TRP A 408 1.40 -5.29 16.57
C TRP A 408 2.53 -5.43 15.54
N LYS A 409 2.45 -6.37 14.60
CA LYS A 409 3.37 -6.52 13.47
C LYS A 409 2.90 -5.80 12.22
N ILE A 410 1.68 -5.25 12.21
CA ILE A 410 1.13 -4.49 11.09
C ILE A 410 1.67 -3.06 11.17
N THR A 411 2.93 -2.88 10.77
CA THR A 411 3.54 -1.56 10.62
C THR A 411 3.08 -0.92 9.32
N GLU A 412 3.25 0.40 9.19
CA GLU A 412 2.94 1.12 7.95
C GLU A 412 3.72 0.56 6.74
N ALA A 413 4.96 0.15 6.93
CA ALA A 413 5.79 -0.48 5.91
C ALA A 413 5.21 -1.81 5.42
N VAL A 414 4.84 -2.70 6.36
CA VAL A 414 4.24 -4.01 6.06
C VAL A 414 2.89 -3.84 5.39
N GLU A 415 2.04 -2.94 5.89
CA GLU A 415 0.74 -2.63 5.30
C GLU A 415 0.90 -2.11 3.86
N ARG A 416 1.84 -1.20 3.63
CA ARG A 416 2.13 -0.65 2.30
C ARG A 416 2.62 -1.74 1.35
N THR A 417 3.50 -2.64 1.81
CA THR A 417 3.98 -3.78 1.02
C THR A 417 2.82 -4.69 0.61
N CYS A 418 1.99 -5.13 1.55
CA CYS A 418 0.82 -5.96 1.27
C CYS A 418 -0.16 -5.28 0.31
N ARG A 419 -0.37 -3.97 0.49
CA ARG A 419 -1.26 -3.17 -0.38
C ARG A 419 -0.73 -3.07 -1.80
N PHE A 420 0.56 -2.76 -1.98
CA PHE A 420 1.17 -2.64 -3.30
C PHE A 420 1.14 -3.96 -4.06
N HIS A 421 1.38 -5.06 -3.37
CA HIS A 421 1.22 -6.40 -3.92
C HIS A 421 -0.25 -6.85 -4.06
N SER A 422 -1.21 -6.04 -3.63
CA SER A 422 -2.64 -6.36 -3.68
C SER A 422 -3.00 -7.63 -2.91
N ILE A 423 -2.29 -7.93 -1.82
CA ILE A 423 -2.57 -9.05 -0.92
C ILE A 423 -3.20 -8.49 0.37
N PRO A 424 -4.48 -8.75 0.64
CA PRO A 424 -5.14 -8.24 1.84
C PRO A 424 -4.57 -8.87 3.11
N ILE A 425 -4.65 -8.12 4.21
CA ILE A 425 -4.19 -8.56 5.53
C ILE A 425 -5.35 -9.19 6.30
N SER A 426 -5.04 -10.27 7.02
CA SER A 426 -5.83 -10.86 8.10
C SER A 426 -5.13 -10.62 9.45
N THR A 427 -5.88 -10.44 10.52
CA THR A 427 -5.31 -10.29 11.86
C THR A 427 -6.28 -10.75 12.94
N THR A 428 -5.79 -10.95 14.17
CA THR A 428 -6.62 -11.21 15.36
C THR A 428 -6.69 -9.95 16.22
N VAL A 429 -7.89 -9.61 16.70
CA VAL A 429 -8.15 -8.45 17.54
C VAL A 429 -8.91 -8.86 18.81
N VAL A 430 -8.44 -8.43 19.96
CA VAL A 430 -9.07 -8.74 21.26
C VAL A 430 -10.16 -7.74 21.64
N GLY A 431 -9.96 -6.43 21.37
CA GLY A 431 -10.89 -5.36 21.71
C GLY A 431 -11.59 -4.75 20.49
N ALA A 432 -12.88 -4.45 20.60
CA ALA A 432 -13.65 -3.85 19.51
C ALA A 432 -13.16 -2.44 19.15
N ASP A 433 -12.65 -1.69 20.10
CA ASP A 433 -12.05 -0.37 19.95
C ASP A 433 -10.82 -0.38 19.02
N ARG A 434 -10.04 -1.46 19.04
CA ARG A 434 -8.87 -1.66 18.19
C ARG A 434 -9.24 -1.79 16.71
N ILE A 435 -10.42 -2.32 16.41
CA ILE A 435 -10.86 -2.54 15.01
C ILE A 435 -10.92 -1.23 14.23
N ALA A 436 -11.38 -0.15 14.84
CA ALA A 436 -11.51 1.17 14.22
C ALA A 436 -10.14 1.79 13.86
N SER A 437 -9.07 1.43 14.57
CA SER A 437 -7.70 1.92 14.35
C SER A 437 -6.95 1.15 13.24
N LEU A 438 -7.44 -0.03 12.84
CA LEU A 438 -6.81 -0.80 11.76
C LEU A 438 -6.97 -0.13 10.40
N ASP A 439 -5.98 -0.28 9.53
CA ASP A 439 -6.09 0.18 8.15
C ASP A 439 -7.20 -0.58 7.38
N LYS A 440 -7.78 0.09 6.39
CA LYS A 440 -8.81 -0.49 5.50
C LYS A 440 -8.31 -1.67 4.66
N TRP A 441 -7.00 -1.87 4.55
CA TRP A 441 -6.41 -3.00 3.84
C TRP A 441 -6.50 -4.32 4.63
N VAL A 442 -6.70 -4.25 5.95
CA VAL A 442 -7.09 -5.41 6.75
C VAL A 442 -8.51 -5.82 6.37
N LYS A 443 -8.68 -6.96 5.72
CA LYS A 443 -9.95 -7.45 5.17
C LYS A 443 -10.55 -8.63 5.92
N ALA A 444 -9.76 -9.31 6.76
CA ALA A 444 -10.22 -10.41 7.60
C ALA A 444 -9.81 -10.16 9.06
N ILE A 445 -10.74 -10.29 9.99
CA ILE A 445 -10.54 -9.98 11.40
C ILE A 445 -11.05 -11.15 12.24
N ASN A 446 -10.10 -11.84 12.88
CA ASN A 446 -10.39 -12.90 13.84
C ASN A 446 -10.69 -12.30 15.21
N VAL A 447 -11.75 -12.76 15.85
CA VAL A 447 -12.19 -12.26 17.16
C VAL A 447 -12.65 -13.39 18.07
N TYR A 448 -12.39 -13.27 19.38
CA TYR A 448 -12.77 -14.29 20.35
C TYR A 448 -14.20 -14.13 20.87
N TYR A 449 -14.64 -12.88 21.14
CA TYR A 449 -15.90 -12.60 21.86
C TYR A 449 -16.64 -11.36 21.37
N ILE A 450 -16.26 -10.83 20.24
CA ILE A 450 -16.92 -9.69 19.63
C ILE A 450 -17.89 -10.22 18.58
N LEU A 451 -19.16 -9.83 18.66
CA LEU A 451 -20.19 -10.25 17.71
C LEU A 451 -19.89 -9.75 16.30
N PRO A 452 -20.23 -10.49 15.25
CA PRO A 452 -19.84 -10.16 13.86
C PRO A 452 -20.40 -8.81 13.40
N GLU A 453 -21.62 -8.44 13.79
CA GLU A 453 -22.20 -7.12 13.51
C GLU A 453 -21.37 -5.97 14.10
N LYS A 454 -20.82 -6.15 15.31
CA LYS A 454 -19.96 -5.17 15.96
C LYS A 454 -18.61 -5.05 15.25
N VAL A 455 -18.02 -6.18 14.81
CA VAL A 455 -16.80 -6.17 14.00
C VAL A 455 -17.00 -5.35 12.74
N ILE A 456 -18.08 -5.58 12.01
CA ILE A 456 -18.39 -4.90 10.75
C ILE A 456 -18.64 -3.41 11.00
N ASN A 457 -19.40 -3.06 12.04
CA ASN A 457 -19.70 -1.67 12.39
C ASN A 457 -18.43 -0.89 12.78
N GLU A 458 -17.56 -1.45 13.60
CA GLU A 458 -16.29 -0.80 13.95
C GLU A 458 -15.34 -0.70 12.74
N ALA A 459 -15.29 -1.74 11.91
CA ALA A 459 -14.50 -1.71 10.68
C ALA A 459 -14.96 -0.65 9.67
N SER A 460 -16.24 -0.29 9.67
CA SER A 460 -16.77 0.78 8.80
C SER A 460 -16.25 2.17 9.16
N LYS A 461 -15.81 2.38 10.41
CA LYS A 461 -15.28 3.66 10.91
C LYS A 461 -13.81 3.91 10.54
N ARG A 462 -13.11 2.89 10.01
CA ARG A 462 -11.69 2.97 9.68
C ARG A 462 -11.40 4.03 8.63
N GLN A 463 -10.31 4.76 8.79
CA GLN A 463 -9.86 5.78 7.85
C GLN A 463 -9.22 5.16 6.60
N LYS A 464 -9.27 5.89 5.49
CA LYS A 464 -8.62 5.49 4.24
C LYS A 464 -7.17 5.94 4.27
N ASN A 465 -6.23 5.02 4.04
CA ASN A 465 -4.84 5.38 3.85
C ASN A 465 -4.65 6.14 2.52
N SER A 466 -3.78 7.17 2.53
CA SER A 466 -3.54 8.06 1.39
C SER A 466 -2.55 7.49 0.36
N VAL A 467 -1.71 6.52 0.74
CA VAL A 467 -0.69 5.96 -0.15
C VAL A 467 -1.29 4.87 -1.03
N ILE A 468 -1.31 5.09 -2.34
CA ILE A 468 -1.83 4.15 -3.34
C ILE A 468 -0.71 3.87 -4.35
N SER A 469 -0.45 2.58 -4.67
CA SER A 469 0.46 2.25 -5.76
C SER A 469 -0.11 2.78 -7.08
N TYR A 470 0.74 3.38 -7.88
CA TYR A 470 0.38 3.80 -9.21
C TYR A 470 0.44 2.59 -10.16
N ASP A 471 -0.58 2.45 -11.01
CA ASP A 471 -0.73 1.33 -11.93
C ASP A 471 -1.14 1.90 -13.29
N GLY A 472 -0.20 2.04 -14.18
CA GLY A 472 -0.40 2.58 -15.52
C GLY A 472 0.85 3.20 -16.12
N ASP A 473 0.69 3.81 -17.30
CA ASP A 473 1.79 4.49 -17.96
C ASP A 473 2.33 5.64 -17.14
N VAL A 474 3.66 5.77 -17.10
CA VAL A 474 4.32 6.86 -16.40
C VAL A 474 3.87 8.20 -16.96
N ARG A 475 3.36 9.06 -16.12
CA ARG A 475 2.80 10.36 -16.47
C ARG A 475 3.78 11.48 -16.16
N ILE A 476 4.00 12.36 -17.13
CA ILE A 476 4.94 13.47 -17.05
C ILE A 476 4.43 14.67 -16.25
N ASP A 477 3.16 14.68 -15.89
CA ASP A 477 2.48 15.73 -15.12
C ASP A 477 2.36 15.39 -13.62
N ARG A 478 3.06 14.36 -13.14
CA ARG A 478 2.99 13.85 -11.77
C ARG A 478 4.38 13.70 -11.15
N ASN A 479 4.40 13.81 -9.82
CA ASN A 479 5.53 13.43 -9.02
C ASN A 479 5.29 12.04 -8.42
N TYR A 480 6.35 11.28 -8.31
CA TYR A 480 6.32 9.90 -7.86
C TYR A 480 7.32 9.67 -6.74
N ARG A 481 6.98 8.74 -5.85
CA ARG A 481 7.92 8.06 -4.97
C ARG A 481 8.20 6.69 -5.55
N ILE A 482 9.45 6.27 -5.50
CA ILE A 482 9.94 5.01 -6.05
C ILE A 482 10.24 4.08 -4.87
N TYR A 483 9.43 3.03 -4.70
CA TYR A 483 9.56 2.08 -3.59
C TYR A 483 10.13 0.76 -4.09
N ALA A 484 11.05 0.15 -3.34
CA ALA A 484 11.50 -1.20 -3.64
C ALA A 484 10.35 -2.20 -3.47
N SER A 485 10.16 -3.12 -4.43
CA SER A 485 9.03 -4.04 -4.42
C SER A 485 9.06 -5.01 -3.24
N ARG A 486 10.24 -5.48 -2.86
CA ARG A 486 10.42 -6.46 -1.77
C ARG A 486 10.14 -5.89 -0.38
N ASN A 487 10.36 -4.59 -0.20
CA ASN A 487 10.11 -3.91 1.06
C ASN A 487 9.67 -2.47 0.81
N CYS A 488 8.39 -2.26 0.66
CA CYS A 488 7.81 -0.94 0.42
C CYS A 488 7.85 -0.01 1.67
N GLY A 489 8.53 -0.40 2.72
CA GLY A 489 8.95 0.48 3.81
C GLY A 489 10.02 1.46 3.36
N PHE A 490 10.79 1.11 2.32
CA PHE A 490 11.89 1.91 1.81
C PHE A 490 11.59 2.49 0.44
N SER A 491 11.90 3.77 0.28
CA SER A 491 11.82 4.48 -1.00
C SER A 491 13.16 5.05 -1.40
N ALA A 492 13.34 5.30 -2.70
CA ALA A 492 14.49 6.05 -3.20
C ALA A 492 14.53 7.45 -2.56
N HIS A 493 15.65 7.83 -2.01
CA HIS A 493 15.85 9.06 -1.22
C HIS A 493 17.17 9.73 -1.56
N ILE A 494 17.24 11.04 -1.41
CA ILE A 494 18.42 11.83 -1.71
C ILE A 494 19.09 12.27 -0.42
N LYS A 495 20.32 11.85 -0.22
CA LYS A 495 21.04 12.11 1.03
C LYS A 495 21.34 13.59 1.28
N ASN A 496 21.77 14.34 0.27
CA ASN A 496 22.27 15.72 0.45
C ASN A 496 21.78 16.75 -0.58
N GLY A 497 21.05 16.35 -1.63
CA GLY A 497 20.49 17.29 -2.63
C GLY A 497 21.50 18.08 -3.47
N THR A 498 22.76 17.66 -3.55
CA THR A 498 23.81 18.29 -4.36
C THR A 498 24.30 17.36 -5.47
N ALA A 499 24.87 17.91 -6.52
CA ALA A 499 25.48 17.09 -7.59
C ALA A 499 26.58 16.19 -7.01
N GLY A 500 26.61 14.93 -7.42
CA GLY A 500 27.47 13.86 -6.89
C GLY A 500 26.90 13.14 -5.67
N SER A 501 25.76 13.58 -5.11
CA SER A 501 25.09 12.84 -4.03
C SER A 501 24.54 11.52 -4.50
N ARG A 502 24.66 10.48 -3.66
CA ARG A 502 24.11 9.16 -3.88
C ARG A 502 22.60 9.15 -3.67
N VAL A 503 21.92 8.32 -4.43
CA VAL A 503 20.51 7.97 -4.19
C VAL A 503 20.49 6.71 -3.35
N VAL A 504 19.77 6.75 -2.24
CA VAL A 504 19.77 5.69 -1.22
C VAL A 504 18.34 5.23 -0.94
N MET A 505 18.21 4.04 -0.37
CA MET A 505 16.95 3.55 0.18
C MET A 505 16.77 4.09 1.60
N TRP A 506 15.60 4.65 1.91
CA TRP A 506 15.30 5.26 3.20
C TRP A 506 13.84 5.03 3.61
N ASP A 507 13.59 4.81 4.90
CA ASP A 507 12.26 4.53 5.46
C ASP A 507 11.43 5.80 5.75
N GLY A 508 11.98 6.98 5.46
CA GLY A 508 11.33 8.28 5.71
C GLY A 508 11.52 8.81 7.13
N SER A 509 12.18 8.06 8.04
CA SER A 509 12.41 8.52 9.41
C SER A 509 13.47 9.62 9.50
N GLY A 510 13.17 10.73 10.20
CA GLY A 510 14.15 11.71 10.70
C GLY A 510 14.79 12.65 9.68
N ARG A 511 14.35 12.72 8.44
CA ARG A 511 14.85 13.69 7.44
C ARG A 511 13.72 14.34 6.67
N GLY A 512 13.93 15.59 6.20
CA GLY A 512 13.04 16.25 5.27
C GLY A 512 12.83 15.41 4.01
N GLU A 513 11.67 15.54 3.39
CA GLU A 513 11.19 14.68 2.31
C GLU A 513 11.90 14.96 0.98
N LEU A 514 13.13 14.45 0.78
CA LEU A 514 13.86 14.51 -0.49
C LEU A 514 13.67 13.21 -1.28
N ASN A 515 12.42 12.79 -1.55
CA ASN A 515 12.10 11.51 -2.16
C ASN A 515 11.05 11.59 -3.29
N ASP A 516 10.74 12.80 -3.74
CA ASP A 516 9.82 13.01 -4.84
C ASP A 516 10.57 13.15 -6.17
N PHE A 517 10.18 12.35 -7.14
CA PHE A 517 10.77 12.30 -8.47
C PHE A 517 9.72 12.57 -9.54
N ARG A 518 10.15 13.15 -10.63
CA ARG A 518 9.36 13.32 -11.82
C ARG A 518 10.08 12.73 -13.02
N PHE A 519 9.31 12.34 -14.01
CA PHE A 519 9.81 11.72 -15.22
C PHE A 519 9.74 12.72 -16.37
N GLU A 520 10.90 13.22 -16.82
CA GLU A 520 11.01 14.13 -17.95
C GLU A 520 11.21 13.32 -19.24
N PRO A 521 10.26 13.33 -20.20
CA PRO A 521 10.38 12.52 -21.40
C PRO A 521 11.50 13.04 -22.30
N VAL A 522 12.36 12.13 -22.75
CA VAL A 522 13.44 12.39 -23.68
C VAL A 522 13.07 11.89 -25.08
N SER A 523 12.50 10.68 -25.15
CA SER A 523 11.94 10.08 -26.36
C SER A 523 10.82 9.10 -25.99
N GLU A 524 10.33 8.30 -26.92
CA GLU A 524 9.32 7.28 -26.64
C GLU A 524 9.83 6.29 -25.57
N ASN A 525 9.08 6.16 -24.46
CA ASN A 525 9.38 5.32 -23.28
C ASN A 525 10.73 5.60 -22.60
N MET A 526 11.45 6.66 -22.99
CA MET A 526 12.71 7.06 -22.39
C MET A 526 12.57 8.36 -21.62
N TYR A 527 13.03 8.35 -20.39
CA TYR A 527 12.82 9.45 -19.44
C TYR A 527 14.13 9.84 -18.75
N ARG A 528 14.22 11.10 -18.39
CA ARG A 528 15.15 11.57 -17.36
C ARG A 528 14.40 11.62 -16.04
N ILE A 529 14.94 11.00 -15.01
CA ILE A 529 14.36 10.99 -13.67
C ILE A 529 14.93 12.16 -12.89
N ILE A 530 14.11 13.14 -12.56
CA ILE A 530 14.51 14.37 -11.89
C ILE A 530 13.98 14.39 -10.47
N SER A 531 14.83 14.62 -9.48
CA SER A 531 14.36 14.98 -8.14
C SER A 531 13.67 16.34 -8.19
N THR A 532 12.49 16.42 -7.61
CA THR A 532 11.72 17.66 -7.58
C THR A 532 12.25 18.66 -6.55
N ASP A 533 12.98 18.18 -5.57
CA ASP A 533 13.49 18.96 -4.44
C ASP A 533 14.77 19.71 -4.81
N CYS A 534 15.71 19.03 -5.46
CA CYS A 534 17.00 19.62 -5.82
C CYS A 534 17.18 19.88 -7.32
N MET A 535 16.22 19.47 -8.16
CA MET A 535 16.24 19.66 -9.62
C MET A 535 17.43 18.99 -10.32
N LEU A 536 17.98 17.93 -9.73
CA LEU A 536 19.06 17.13 -10.29
C LEU A 536 18.51 15.81 -10.86
N ALA A 537 19.21 15.26 -11.86
CA ALA A 537 18.86 14.03 -12.52
C ALA A 537 19.55 12.81 -11.89
N LEU A 538 18.85 11.70 -11.83
CA LEU A 538 19.45 10.39 -11.55
C LEU A 538 20.36 9.99 -12.71
N SER A 539 21.59 9.65 -12.38
CA SER A 539 22.63 9.25 -13.35
C SER A 539 23.35 8.02 -12.83
N THR A 540 23.68 7.10 -13.70
CA THR A 540 24.68 6.07 -13.38
C THR A 540 26.05 6.70 -13.26
N ASP A 541 26.83 6.26 -12.27
CA ASP A 541 28.25 6.57 -12.20
C ASP A 541 29.05 5.46 -12.87
N ALA A 542 29.70 5.77 -13.98
CA ALA A 542 30.44 4.80 -14.78
C ALA A 542 31.58 4.12 -14.01
N ALA A 543 32.13 4.77 -12.98
CA ALA A 543 33.23 4.24 -12.19
C ALA A 543 32.79 3.30 -11.06
N SER A 544 31.64 3.55 -10.43
CA SER A 544 31.20 2.84 -9.20
C SER A 544 29.93 2.03 -9.35
N SER A 545 29.24 2.14 -10.48
CA SER A 545 27.88 1.58 -10.69
C SER A 545 26.81 2.16 -9.76
N GLU A 546 27.12 3.11 -8.90
CA GLU A 546 26.17 3.75 -8.00
C GLU A 546 25.27 4.72 -8.75
N ILE A 547 24.07 4.93 -8.23
CA ILE A 547 23.17 5.97 -8.72
C ILE A 547 23.47 7.26 -7.99
N VAL A 548 23.85 8.26 -8.76
CA VAL A 548 24.24 9.59 -8.26
C VAL A 548 23.39 10.69 -8.91
N LEU A 549 23.35 11.84 -8.30
CA LEU A 549 22.69 13.01 -8.84
C LEU A 549 23.65 13.85 -9.68
N ARG A 550 23.21 14.27 -10.85
CA ARG A 550 23.96 15.19 -11.73
C ARG A 550 23.07 16.32 -12.24
N LEU A 551 23.68 17.41 -12.70
CA LEU A 551 22.93 18.43 -13.41
C LEU A 551 22.26 17.79 -14.64
N PRO A 552 20.97 18.09 -14.90
CA PRO A 552 20.27 17.52 -16.05
C PRO A 552 20.99 17.83 -17.37
N SER A 553 21.31 16.79 -18.12
CA SER A 553 21.99 16.86 -19.41
C SER A 553 21.37 15.84 -20.38
N ASP A 554 21.78 15.86 -21.65
CA ASP A 554 21.36 14.90 -22.65
C ASP A 554 22.32 13.68 -22.73
N GLU A 555 23.12 13.46 -21.67
CA GLU A 555 24.01 12.31 -21.56
C GLU A 555 23.23 11.03 -21.30
N PRO A 556 23.59 9.91 -21.96
CA PRO A 556 22.82 8.66 -21.89
C PRO A 556 22.79 8.04 -20.48
N GLU A 557 23.75 8.36 -19.60
CA GLU A 557 23.80 7.94 -18.20
C GLU A 557 22.61 8.47 -17.37
N GLN A 558 21.95 9.53 -17.86
CA GLN A 558 20.76 10.12 -17.22
C GLN A 558 19.45 9.69 -17.85
N MET A 559 19.49 8.83 -18.86
CA MET A 559 18.32 8.39 -19.60
C MET A 559 17.93 6.99 -19.20
N TRP A 560 16.64 6.81 -18.91
CA TRP A 560 16.07 5.58 -18.40
C TRP A 560 14.89 5.14 -19.24
N LEU A 561 14.96 3.92 -19.77
CA LEU A 561 13.79 3.23 -20.29
C LEU A 561 13.00 2.69 -19.11
N ILE A 562 11.73 3.04 -19.02
CA ILE A 562 10.84 2.59 -17.93
C ILE A 562 9.90 1.53 -18.48
N GLN A 563 10.04 0.31 -18.00
CA GLN A 563 9.24 -0.84 -18.38
C GLN A 563 8.28 -1.20 -17.24
N GLN A 564 6.99 -1.21 -17.53
CA GLN A 564 5.99 -1.76 -16.60
C GLN A 564 5.98 -3.29 -16.72
N ASN A 565 6.01 -3.98 -15.58
CA ASN A 565 5.98 -5.42 -15.47
C ASN A 565 4.53 -5.93 -15.26
N PRO A 566 4.23 -7.21 -15.59
CA PRO A 566 2.89 -7.77 -15.41
C PRO A 566 2.38 -7.76 -13.95
N ASN A 567 3.28 -7.74 -12.97
CA ASN A 567 2.98 -7.65 -11.54
C ASN A 567 2.79 -6.21 -11.05
N ARG A 568 2.66 -5.23 -11.97
CA ARG A 568 2.45 -3.79 -11.71
C ARG A 568 3.67 -3.06 -11.13
N THR A 569 4.82 -3.72 -11.07
CA THR A 569 6.11 -3.07 -10.78
C THR A 569 6.68 -2.43 -12.02
N TYR A 570 7.75 -1.66 -11.84
CA TYR A 570 8.49 -1.01 -12.91
C TYR A 570 9.96 -1.37 -12.81
N THR A 571 10.56 -1.66 -13.95
CA THR A 571 12.00 -1.80 -14.11
C THR A 571 12.54 -0.57 -14.84
N PHE A 572 13.64 -0.01 -14.34
CA PHE A 572 14.29 1.18 -14.88
C PHE A 572 15.61 0.76 -15.52
N ILE A 573 15.71 0.82 -16.83
CA ILE A 573 16.88 0.38 -17.59
C ILE A 573 17.64 1.60 -18.08
N ASN A 574 18.94 1.71 -17.77
CA ASN A 574 19.77 2.83 -18.17
C ASN A 574 20.13 2.74 -19.67
N ALA A 575 20.04 3.86 -20.38
CA ALA A 575 20.29 3.91 -21.82
C ALA A 575 21.78 3.87 -22.17
N PHE A 576 22.67 4.16 -21.23
CA PHE A 576 24.12 4.17 -21.47
C PHE A 576 24.67 2.75 -21.65
N ASP A 577 24.30 1.85 -20.76
CA ASP A 577 24.90 0.53 -20.64
C ASP A 577 23.90 -0.63 -20.61
N GLY A 578 22.60 -0.34 -20.60
CA GLY A 578 21.55 -1.36 -20.55
C GLY A 578 21.33 -2.00 -19.18
N ARG A 579 22.08 -1.59 -18.14
CA ARG A 579 21.91 -2.07 -16.76
C ARG A 579 20.62 -1.53 -16.16
N SER A 580 20.01 -2.30 -15.28
CA SER A 580 18.81 -1.87 -14.54
C SER A 580 19.16 -1.25 -13.18
N LEU A 581 18.23 -0.42 -12.68
CA LEU A 581 18.26 0.10 -11.32
C LEU A 581 17.99 -1.07 -10.36
N HIS A 582 18.79 -1.22 -9.33
CA HIS A 582 18.65 -2.24 -8.30
C HIS A 582 18.69 -1.64 -6.89
N ALA A 583 17.84 -2.20 -6.01
CA ALA A 583 17.98 -2.09 -4.58
C ALA A 583 18.67 -3.36 -4.04
N ASN A 584 19.47 -3.26 -2.98
CA ASN A 584 20.14 -4.42 -2.40
C ASN A 584 19.15 -5.46 -1.90
N ILE A 585 19.59 -6.73 -1.84
CA ILE A 585 18.93 -7.78 -1.07
C ILE A 585 19.10 -7.44 0.42
N GLY A 586 18.04 -7.53 1.23
CA GLY A 586 18.12 -7.14 2.64
C GLY A 586 18.22 -5.63 2.83
N ILE A 587 17.28 -4.88 2.21
CA ILE A 587 17.29 -3.42 2.20
C ILE A 587 17.36 -2.87 3.63
N THR A 588 18.41 -2.10 3.88
CA THR A 588 18.60 -1.34 5.12
C THR A 588 18.65 0.17 4.85
N GLN A 589 18.52 0.94 5.92
CA GLN A 589 18.53 2.39 5.83
C GLN A 589 19.88 2.94 5.38
N GLY A 590 19.89 3.62 4.25
CA GLY A 590 21.09 4.20 3.66
C GLY A 590 21.76 3.35 2.58
N ASP A 591 21.19 2.19 2.24
CA ASP A 591 21.67 1.37 1.11
C ASP A 591 21.62 2.16 -0.19
N VAL A 592 22.72 2.16 -0.94
CA VAL A 592 22.83 2.92 -2.19
C VAL A 592 22.16 2.14 -3.31
N LEU A 593 21.34 2.83 -4.10
CA LEU A 593 20.85 2.27 -5.36
C LEU A 593 22.00 2.14 -6.36
N ILE A 594 22.03 1.03 -7.06
CA ILE A 594 23.06 0.71 -8.05
C ILE A 594 22.48 0.41 -9.42
N ALA A 595 23.30 0.50 -10.45
CA ALA A 595 23.00 -0.06 -11.77
C ALA A 595 23.70 -1.42 -11.90
N ALA A 596 22.94 -2.48 -12.14
CA ALA A 596 23.44 -3.84 -12.30
C ALA A 596 22.86 -4.52 -13.55
N GLU A 597 23.42 -5.65 -13.95
CA GLU A 597 22.88 -6.43 -15.07
C GLU A 597 21.44 -6.85 -14.78
N LYS A 598 20.60 -6.78 -15.79
CA LYS A 598 19.20 -7.19 -15.68
C LYS A 598 19.11 -8.69 -15.46
N ASP A 599 18.60 -9.09 -14.29
CA ASP A 599 18.52 -10.51 -13.88
C ASP A 599 17.10 -11.03 -13.65
N GLN A 600 16.07 -10.18 -13.88
CA GLN A 600 14.66 -10.44 -13.62
C GLN A 600 14.35 -10.78 -12.15
N SER A 601 15.23 -10.36 -11.24
CA SER A 601 15.00 -10.51 -9.81
C SER A 601 14.11 -9.39 -9.27
N SER A 602 13.53 -9.62 -8.10
CA SER A 602 12.74 -8.60 -7.42
C SER A 602 13.58 -7.40 -6.91
N THR A 603 14.92 -7.47 -6.99
CA THR A 603 15.80 -6.33 -6.65
C THR A 603 15.76 -5.21 -7.69
N GLU A 604 15.40 -5.51 -8.95
CA GLU A 604 15.23 -4.52 -10.03
C GLU A 604 13.78 -4.06 -10.21
N GLU A 605 12.87 -4.51 -9.35
CA GLU A 605 11.46 -4.18 -9.41
C GLU A 605 11.10 -3.11 -8.38
N PHE A 606 10.39 -2.09 -8.85
CA PHE A 606 9.97 -0.97 -8.02
C PHE A 606 8.48 -0.69 -8.20
N PHE A 607 7.81 -0.28 -7.13
CA PHE A 607 6.49 0.33 -7.21
C PHE A 607 6.61 1.85 -7.30
N LEU A 608 5.72 2.45 -8.07
CA LEU A 608 5.51 3.89 -8.09
C LEU A 608 4.29 4.24 -7.24
N SER A 609 4.40 5.28 -6.45
CA SER A 609 3.28 5.92 -5.76
C SER A 609 3.22 7.38 -6.15
N LEU A 610 2.02 7.89 -6.39
CA LEU A 610 1.87 9.33 -6.60
C LEU A 610 2.21 10.06 -5.31
N SER A 611 3.08 11.06 -5.41
CA SER A 611 3.37 11.94 -4.28
C SER A 611 2.14 12.78 -3.93
N SER A 612 1.94 13.04 -2.63
CA SER A 612 0.91 13.97 -2.14
C SER A 612 1.25 15.43 -2.43
N THR A 613 2.51 15.72 -2.76
CA THR A 613 2.94 17.03 -3.21
C THR A 613 2.44 17.26 -4.63
N GLU A 614 1.33 17.97 -4.75
CA GLU A 614 0.82 18.40 -6.03
C GLU A 614 1.83 19.29 -6.74
N MET A 615 2.01 19.06 -8.03
CA MET A 615 2.58 20.10 -8.89
C MET A 615 1.79 21.40 -8.65
N PRO A 616 2.43 22.59 -8.49
CA PRO A 616 1.71 23.82 -8.25
C PRO A 616 0.61 24.03 -9.30
N GLY A 617 -0.65 23.88 -8.92
CA GLY A 617 -1.82 24.17 -9.73
C GLY A 617 -2.84 23.04 -10.00
N GLY A 618 -2.77 21.87 -9.32
CA GLY A 618 -3.75 20.76 -9.49
C GLY A 618 -4.65 20.54 -8.27
N LYS A 619 -5.97 20.43 -8.46
CA LYS A 619 -6.92 19.97 -7.42
C LYS A 619 -6.85 18.46 -7.29
N VAL A 620 -6.94 17.94 -6.06
CA VAL A 620 -7.04 16.50 -5.77
C VAL A 620 -8.28 15.93 -6.49
N GLY A 621 -8.07 14.98 -7.40
CA GLY A 621 -9.15 14.27 -8.09
C GLY A 621 -9.12 14.33 -9.62
N ASP A 622 -8.48 15.32 -10.25
CA ASP A 622 -8.27 15.33 -11.70
C ASP A 622 -6.80 15.15 -12.03
N THR A 623 -6.48 13.99 -12.57
CA THR A 623 -5.11 13.61 -12.94
C THR A 623 -4.56 14.38 -14.16
N ARG A 624 -5.33 15.32 -14.72
CA ARG A 624 -5.00 16.03 -15.97
C ARG A 624 -5.13 17.53 -15.75
N LYS A 625 -3.97 18.21 -15.68
CA LYS A 625 -3.89 19.65 -15.41
C LYS A 625 -4.72 20.51 -16.37
N TYR A 626 -4.81 20.10 -17.64
CA TYR A 626 -5.52 20.82 -18.68
C TYR A 626 -6.64 19.96 -19.24
N TRP A 627 -7.88 20.43 -19.11
CA TRP A 627 -9.04 19.66 -19.56
C TRP A 627 -9.11 19.52 -21.10
N ASP A 628 -8.47 20.42 -21.84
CA ASP A 628 -8.39 20.40 -23.30
C ASP A 628 -7.19 19.60 -23.84
N VAL A 629 -6.36 19.01 -22.94
CA VAL A 629 -5.16 18.21 -23.29
C VAL A 629 -5.18 16.92 -22.47
N ARG A 630 -6.26 16.14 -22.56
CA ARG A 630 -6.44 14.94 -21.74
C ARG A 630 -5.91 13.67 -22.39
N ASP A 631 -5.89 13.62 -23.70
CA ASP A 631 -5.44 12.46 -24.45
C ASP A 631 -3.90 12.45 -24.54
N SER A 632 -3.25 11.43 -23.97
CA SER A 632 -1.80 11.25 -24.01
C SER A 632 -1.27 10.96 -25.44
N ALA A 633 -2.13 10.45 -26.33
CA ALA A 633 -1.81 10.26 -27.74
C ALA A 633 -1.88 11.57 -28.56
N HIS A 634 -2.38 12.66 -27.95
CA HIS A 634 -2.47 13.94 -28.64
C HIS A 634 -1.08 14.48 -28.99
N PRO A 635 -0.81 14.90 -30.23
CA PRO A 635 0.54 15.30 -30.69
C PRO A 635 1.24 16.40 -29.88
N TYR A 636 0.46 17.22 -29.16
CA TYR A 636 0.97 18.29 -28.32
C TYR A 636 1.07 17.92 -26.83
N TYR A 637 0.57 16.78 -26.40
CA TYR A 637 0.49 16.36 -25.01
C TYR A 637 1.84 16.52 -24.28
N THR A 638 2.85 15.82 -24.78
CA THR A 638 4.20 15.84 -24.21
C THR A 638 4.80 17.24 -24.14
N ALA A 639 4.65 18.03 -25.22
CA ALA A 639 5.19 19.39 -25.25
C ALA A 639 4.47 20.36 -24.31
N VAL A 640 3.14 20.22 -24.16
CA VAL A 640 2.33 21.05 -23.26
C VAL A 640 2.70 20.79 -21.81
N TYR A 641 2.74 19.52 -21.40
CA TYR A 641 3.06 19.17 -20.02
C TYR A 641 4.51 19.46 -19.68
N TRP A 642 5.45 19.23 -20.61
CA TRP A 642 6.83 19.67 -20.46
C TRP A 642 6.94 21.19 -20.26
N ALA A 643 6.25 22.01 -21.07
CA ALA A 643 6.28 23.46 -20.94
C ALA A 643 5.64 23.95 -19.64
N SER A 644 4.55 23.31 -19.21
CA SER A 644 3.93 23.56 -17.92
C SER A 644 4.89 23.29 -16.75
N TRP A 645 5.54 22.21 -16.82
CA TRP A 645 6.48 21.69 -15.88
C TRP A 645 7.78 22.52 -15.75
N ARG A 646 8.32 22.96 -16.87
CA ARG A 646 9.43 23.93 -16.91
C ARG A 646 9.02 25.34 -16.48
N GLY A 647 7.78 25.56 -16.03
CA GLY A 647 7.27 26.87 -15.67
C GLY A 647 7.18 27.87 -16.82
N ILE A 648 7.23 27.35 -18.07
CA ILE A 648 7.10 28.19 -19.28
C ILE A 648 5.66 28.68 -19.41
N THR A 649 4.68 27.86 -19.01
CA THR A 649 3.25 28.16 -19.03
C THR A 649 2.54 27.66 -17.77
N LYS A 650 1.44 28.32 -17.39
CA LYS A 650 0.52 27.85 -16.34
C LYS A 650 -0.85 27.44 -16.91
N GLY A 651 -1.09 27.61 -18.21
CA GLY A 651 -2.41 27.48 -18.82
C GLY A 651 -3.24 28.74 -18.59
N PHE A 652 -4.57 28.57 -18.72
CA PHE A 652 -5.55 29.61 -18.42
C PHE A 652 -6.22 29.37 -17.06
N PRO A 653 -6.85 30.40 -16.45
CA PRO A 653 -7.54 30.25 -15.17
C PRO A 653 -8.71 29.25 -15.19
N ASP A 654 -9.33 29.02 -16.35
CA ASP A 654 -10.40 28.05 -16.56
C ASP A 654 -9.93 26.58 -16.57
N GLY A 655 -8.63 26.34 -16.35
CA GLY A 655 -8.02 25.02 -16.37
C GLY A 655 -7.72 24.49 -17.76
N SER A 656 -7.89 25.30 -18.84
CA SER A 656 -7.46 24.92 -20.19
C SER A 656 -6.00 25.30 -20.45
N PHE A 657 -5.36 24.61 -21.38
CA PHE A 657 -4.10 25.05 -21.96
C PHE A 657 -4.33 26.01 -23.15
N GLY A 658 -5.41 25.80 -23.91
CA GLY A 658 -5.74 26.55 -25.13
C GLY A 658 -4.91 26.14 -26.32
N LEU A 659 -4.88 24.85 -26.65
CA LEU A 659 -4.03 24.25 -27.71
C LEU A 659 -4.07 25.02 -29.01
N ASN A 660 -5.26 25.33 -29.48
CA ASN A 660 -5.50 25.94 -30.78
C ASN A 660 -5.62 27.49 -30.71
N THR A 661 -5.49 28.07 -29.53
CA THR A 661 -5.56 29.52 -29.34
C THR A 661 -4.35 30.18 -29.97
N PRO A 662 -4.53 31.14 -30.90
CA PRO A 662 -3.44 31.93 -31.44
C PRO A 662 -2.69 32.67 -30.31
N CYS A 663 -1.39 32.74 -30.40
CA CYS A 663 -0.55 33.42 -29.43
C CYS A 663 -0.22 34.84 -29.88
N THR A 664 -0.33 35.80 -28.97
CA THR A 664 0.16 37.15 -29.29
C THR A 664 1.68 37.19 -29.24
N ARG A 665 2.27 38.21 -29.90
CA ARG A 665 3.73 38.41 -29.92
C ARG A 665 4.28 38.63 -28.50
N GLY A 666 3.53 39.31 -27.64
CA GLY A 666 3.87 39.46 -26.22
C GLY A 666 3.91 38.15 -25.47
N GLN A 667 2.86 37.32 -25.67
CA GLN A 667 2.79 35.98 -25.06
C GLN A 667 3.90 35.05 -25.60
N ALA A 668 4.20 35.08 -26.88
CA ALA A 668 5.25 34.29 -27.50
C ALA A 668 6.64 34.61 -26.94
N LEU A 669 6.96 35.90 -26.73
CA LEU A 669 8.20 36.30 -26.09
C LEU A 669 8.21 35.97 -24.58
N MET A 670 7.08 35.99 -23.91
CA MET A 670 6.99 35.52 -22.53
C MET A 670 7.33 34.03 -22.41
N PHE A 671 6.81 33.17 -23.31
CA PHE A 671 7.21 31.75 -23.35
C PHE A 671 8.70 31.58 -23.61
N LEU A 672 9.25 32.33 -24.55
CA LEU A 672 10.66 32.28 -24.91
C LEU A 672 11.57 32.75 -23.78
N TRP A 673 11.20 33.81 -23.09
CA TRP A 673 11.93 34.37 -21.93
C TRP A 673 11.93 33.38 -20.75
N ARG A 674 10.77 32.76 -20.49
CA ARG A 674 10.65 31.72 -19.46
C ARG A 674 11.45 30.47 -19.83
N TYR A 675 11.44 30.06 -21.10
CA TYR A 675 12.28 28.99 -21.62
C TYR A 675 13.78 29.27 -21.40
N ALA A 676 14.20 30.53 -21.56
CA ALA A 676 15.58 30.94 -21.33
C ALA A 676 15.96 31.15 -19.85
N GLY A 677 15.08 30.78 -18.89
CA GLY A 677 15.33 30.92 -17.44
C GLY A 677 15.06 32.31 -16.87
N LYS A 678 14.23 33.11 -17.54
CA LYS A 678 13.84 34.49 -17.12
C LYS A 678 15.02 35.42 -16.85
N PRO A 679 16.04 35.52 -17.73
CA PRO A 679 17.18 36.38 -17.47
C PRO A 679 16.76 37.85 -17.34
N ALA A 680 17.24 38.53 -16.29
CA ALA A 680 16.90 39.91 -16.04
C ALA A 680 17.44 40.83 -17.16
N PRO A 681 16.61 41.67 -17.81
CA PRO A 681 17.07 42.63 -18.79
C PRO A 681 17.84 43.75 -18.11
N LYS A 682 18.76 44.41 -18.81
CA LYS A 682 19.37 45.63 -18.32
C LYS A 682 18.34 46.76 -18.27
N ALA A 683 18.28 47.46 -17.17
CA ALA A 683 17.36 48.60 -17.01
C ALA A 683 17.60 49.68 -18.06
N VAL A 684 16.55 50.28 -18.58
CA VAL A 684 16.60 51.38 -19.53
C VAL A 684 15.70 52.51 -19.08
N SER A 685 16.10 53.77 -19.37
CA SER A 685 15.29 54.93 -19.04
C SER A 685 13.96 54.98 -19.81
N LYS A 686 13.97 54.57 -21.07
CA LYS A 686 12.79 54.54 -21.95
C LYS A 686 12.65 53.18 -22.64
N SER A 687 11.41 52.72 -22.80
CA SER A 687 11.13 51.54 -23.58
C SER A 687 11.67 51.63 -25.01
N PRO A 688 12.25 50.58 -25.58
CA PRO A 688 12.69 50.57 -26.97
C PRO A 688 11.54 50.60 -27.97
N PHE A 689 10.29 50.37 -27.53
CA PHE A 689 9.10 50.33 -28.38
C PHE A 689 8.00 51.27 -27.86
N LYS A 690 7.30 51.96 -28.75
CA LYS A 690 6.28 52.97 -28.44
C LYS A 690 5.05 52.35 -27.72
N ASP A 691 4.72 51.10 -28.05
CA ASP A 691 3.56 50.35 -27.57
C ASP A 691 3.86 49.41 -26.37
N VAL A 692 5.05 49.52 -25.78
CA VAL A 692 5.46 48.67 -24.66
C VAL A 692 5.76 49.54 -23.44
N ALA A 693 4.78 49.70 -22.56
CA ALA A 693 4.94 50.43 -21.31
C ALA A 693 5.68 49.60 -20.24
N LYS A 694 6.39 50.24 -19.34
CA LYS A 694 7.13 49.59 -18.23
C LYS A 694 6.23 48.78 -17.31
N THR A 695 4.96 49.14 -17.22
CA THR A 695 3.94 48.49 -16.37
C THR A 695 3.31 47.24 -17.03
N GLN A 696 3.59 46.99 -18.31
CA GLN A 696 3.03 45.83 -18.99
C GLN A 696 3.67 44.52 -18.54
N VAL A 697 2.84 43.49 -18.36
CA VAL A 697 3.29 42.13 -17.93
C VAL A 697 4.39 41.55 -18.82
N PHE A 698 4.41 41.93 -20.11
CA PHE A 698 5.38 41.45 -21.09
C PHE A 698 6.67 42.29 -21.16
N TYR A 699 6.73 43.38 -20.42
CA TYR A 699 7.82 44.34 -20.53
C TYR A 699 9.22 43.75 -20.42
N ASN A 700 9.48 42.98 -19.34
CA ASN A 700 10.79 42.37 -19.10
C ASN A 700 11.17 41.35 -20.20
N ALA A 701 10.21 40.57 -20.67
CA ALA A 701 10.45 39.59 -21.74
C ALA A 701 10.77 40.28 -23.08
N ILE A 702 10.06 41.37 -23.40
CA ILE A 702 10.25 42.12 -24.65
C ILE A 702 11.57 42.94 -24.59
N LEU A 703 11.88 43.56 -23.45
CA LEU A 703 13.12 44.31 -23.25
C LEU A 703 14.33 43.36 -23.38
N TRP A 704 14.30 42.20 -22.71
CA TRP A 704 15.34 41.18 -22.82
C TRP A 704 15.51 40.71 -24.28
N ALA A 705 14.42 40.39 -24.97
CA ALA A 705 14.48 39.94 -26.34
C ALA A 705 15.02 41.01 -27.31
N SER A 706 14.71 42.26 -27.07
CA SER A 706 15.29 43.41 -27.80
C SER A 706 16.79 43.50 -27.58
N GLN A 707 17.24 43.48 -26.31
CA GLN A 707 18.65 43.56 -25.94
C GLN A 707 19.48 42.38 -26.46
N LYS A 708 18.88 41.20 -26.54
CA LYS A 708 19.48 40.00 -27.14
C LYS A 708 19.39 39.94 -28.67
N GLY A 709 18.79 40.96 -29.30
CA GLY A 709 18.65 41.02 -30.76
C GLY A 709 17.67 39.97 -31.35
N ILE A 710 16.82 39.38 -30.47
CA ILE A 710 15.79 38.40 -30.87
C ILE A 710 14.68 39.10 -31.65
N THR A 711 14.32 40.31 -31.21
CA THR A 711 13.35 41.16 -31.94
C THR A 711 13.93 42.55 -32.18
N LYS A 712 13.48 43.20 -33.23
CA LYS A 712 13.74 44.62 -33.54
C LYS A 712 12.45 45.46 -33.55
N GLY A 713 11.31 44.81 -33.36
CA GLY A 713 9.99 45.42 -33.58
C GLY A 713 9.72 45.69 -35.06
N TYR A 714 8.79 46.60 -35.31
CA TYR A 714 8.38 47.02 -36.63
C TYR A 714 9.04 48.36 -36.98
N SER A 715 9.03 48.72 -38.27
CA SER A 715 9.65 49.96 -38.77
C SER A 715 9.01 51.25 -38.26
N ASP A 716 7.77 51.16 -37.80
CA ASP A 716 7.04 52.28 -37.15
C ASP A 716 7.43 52.53 -35.67
N GLY A 717 8.36 51.72 -35.16
CA GLY A 717 8.84 51.79 -33.79
C GLY A 717 7.97 51.10 -32.75
N THR A 718 7.01 50.26 -33.17
CA THR A 718 6.19 49.43 -32.31
C THR A 718 6.73 48.02 -32.21
N PHE A 719 6.37 47.27 -31.19
CA PHE A 719 6.60 45.85 -31.05
C PHE A 719 5.41 45.03 -31.54
N GLY A 720 4.20 45.52 -31.40
CA GLY A 720 2.96 44.83 -31.72
C GLY A 720 2.58 43.78 -30.67
N VAL A 721 2.50 44.21 -29.39
CA VAL A 721 2.33 43.30 -28.23
C VAL A 721 1.14 42.36 -28.39
N ASP A 722 -0.01 42.92 -28.82
CA ASP A 722 -1.27 42.18 -28.91
C ASP A 722 -1.54 41.58 -30.31
N ARG A 723 -0.64 41.81 -31.28
CA ARG A 723 -0.76 41.15 -32.61
C ARG A 723 -0.42 39.70 -32.49
N ASN A 724 -1.17 38.83 -33.17
CA ASN A 724 -0.85 37.40 -33.27
C ASN A 724 0.53 37.23 -33.89
N VAL A 725 1.36 36.37 -33.34
CA VAL A 725 2.64 35.98 -33.87
C VAL A 725 2.43 34.96 -34.97
N SER A 726 3.06 35.16 -36.14
CA SER A 726 3.01 34.15 -37.19
C SER A 726 4.02 33.01 -36.90
N ARG A 727 3.83 31.84 -37.51
CA ARG A 727 4.75 30.69 -37.40
C ARG A 727 6.14 31.07 -37.90
N GLY A 728 6.22 31.86 -38.98
CA GLY A 728 7.49 32.38 -39.51
C GLY A 728 8.19 33.33 -38.55
N GLU A 729 7.45 34.26 -37.95
CA GLU A 729 7.97 35.18 -36.92
C GLU A 729 8.50 34.44 -35.70
N PHE A 730 7.76 33.42 -35.20
CA PHE A 730 8.20 32.69 -34.02
C PHE A 730 9.45 31.85 -34.31
N MET A 731 9.52 31.22 -35.51
CA MET A 731 10.74 30.52 -35.91
C MET A 731 11.94 31.46 -36.05
N MET A 732 11.73 32.70 -36.51
CA MET A 732 12.76 33.74 -36.52
C MET A 732 13.24 34.09 -35.10
N PHE A 733 12.35 34.17 -34.11
CA PHE A 733 12.73 34.40 -32.70
C PHE A 733 13.60 33.25 -32.19
N LEU A 734 13.25 32.00 -32.45
CA LEU A 734 14.04 30.83 -32.06
C LEU A 734 15.44 30.82 -32.70
N TRP A 735 15.48 31.07 -33.99
CA TRP A 735 16.73 31.10 -34.75
C TRP A 735 17.70 32.21 -34.25
N ARG A 736 17.13 33.38 -33.95
CA ARG A 736 17.90 34.50 -33.36
C ARG A 736 18.32 34.19 -31.92
N LEU A 737 17.50 33.54 -31.13
CA LEU A 737 17.88 33.10 -29.79
C LEU A 737 19.12 32.20 -29.80
N LYS A 738 19.19 31.31 -30.78
CA LYS A 738 20.33 30.38 -30.95
C LYS A 738 21.51 31.02 -31.73
N GLY A 739 21.56 32.35 -31.88
CA GLY A 739 22.69 33.04 -32.50
C GLY A 739 22.68 33.00 -34.05
N LYS A 740 21.57 32.74 -34.68
CA LYS A 740 21.38 32.72 -36.15
C LYS A 740 22.33 31.74 -36.88
N PRO A 741 22.37 30.45 -36.47
CA PRO A 741 23.25 29.49 -37.12
C PRO A 741 22.89 29.34 -38.59
N ALA A 742 23.91 29.33 -39.48
CA ALA A 742 23.69 29.18 -40.90
C ALA A 742 23.14 27.79 -41.25
N PRO A 743 21.97 27.66 -41.92
CA PRO A 743 21.48 26.39 -42.33
C PRO A 743 22.31 25.83 -43.51
N LYS A 744 22.36 24.50 -43.66
CA LYS A 744 22.94 23.89 -44.85
C LYS A 744 22.09 24.27 -46.08
N ALA A 745 22.75 24.73 -47.20
CA ALA A 745 22.07 25.09 -48.41
C ALA A 745 21.35 23.85 -49.03
N VAL A 746 20.17 24.08 -49.59
CA VAL A 746 19.41 23.06 -50.34
C VAL A 746 19.07 23.58 -51.71
N SER A 747 19.03 22.68 -52.71
CA SER A 747 18.67 23.01 -54.08
C SER A 747 17.23 23.47 -54.22
N VAL A 748 16.33 22.84 -53.49
CA VAL A 748 14.89 23.16 -53.44
C VAL A 748 14.49 23.49 -52.00
N SER A 749 13.53 24.42 -51.84
CA SER A 749 12.99 24.71 -50.52
C SER A 749 12.33 23.49 -49.90
N THR A 750 12.56 23.29 -48.62
CA THR A 750 11.96 22.17 -47.85
C THR A 750 10.42 22.25 -47.84
N PHE A 751 9.87 23.45 -47.89
CA PHE A 751 8.43 23.70 -47.84
C PHE A 751 8.04 24.54 -49.11
N ARG A 752 6.95 24.16 -49.76
CA ARG A 752 6.50 24.79 -51.02
C ARG A 752 6.04 26.23 -50.87
N ASP A 753 5.61 26.67 -49.67
CA ASP A 753 5.19 28.02 -49.31
C ASP A 753 6.34 28.89 -48.77
N VAL A 754 7.57 28.41 -48.73
CA VAL A 754 8.76 29.13 -48.19
C VAL A 754 9.77 29.36 -49.34
N PRO A 755 9.60 30.44 -50.16
CA PRO A 755 10.56 30.74 -51.22
C PRO A 755 11.92 31.17 -50.67
N LYS A 756 13.02 30.84 -51.36
CA LYS A 756 14.40 31.14 -50.91
C LYS A 756 14.67 32.62 -50.61
N ARG A 757 13.96 33.54 -51.25
CA ARG A 757 14.07 35.01 -51.07
C ARG A 757 13.28 35.52 -49.83
N HIS A 758 12.47 34.63 -49.17
CA HIS A 758 11.64 35.06 -48.04
C HIS A 758 12.49 35.40 -46.83
N VAL A 759 12.14 36.46 -46.07
CA VAL A 759 12.89 36.92 -44.89
C VAL A 759 13.07 35.87 -43.84
N PHE A 760 12.14 34.94 -43.69
CA PHE A 760 12.17 33.82 -42.71
C PHE A 760 12.79 32.54 -43.27
N TYR A 761 13.24 32.50 -44.54
CA TYR A 761 13.75 31.31 -45.19
C TYR A 761 14.83 30.60 -44.39
N ASN A 762 15.91 31.31 -44.02
CA ASN A 762 17.04 30.72 -43.30
C ASN A 762 16.62 30.21 -41.92
N ALA A 763 15.74 30.92 -41.20
CA ALA A 763 15.24 30.47 -39.90
C ALA A 763 14.39 29.19 -40.01
N ILE A 764 13.50 29.13 -41.01
CA ILE A 764 12.62 27.96 -41.25
C ILE A 764 13.43 26.75 -41.75
N LEU A 765 14.38 26.95 -42.65
CA LEU A 765 15.27 25.89 -43.14
C LEU A 765 16.11 25.30 -41.98
N TRP A 766 16.68 26.17 -41.14
CA TRP A 766 17.40 25.75 -39.94
C TRP A 766 16.48 24.95 -39.01
N GLY A 767 15.26 25.42 -38.77
CA GLY A 767 14.29 24.74 -37.93
C GLY A 767 13.89 23.35 -38.45
N ALA A 768 13.75 23.21 -39.79
CA ALA A 768 13.53 21.93 -40.45
C ALA A 768 14.73 20.97 -40.28
N GLN A 769 15.94 21.47 -40.52
CA GLN A 769 17.19 20.69 -40.40
C GLN A 769 17.47 20.24 -38.96
N LYS A 770 17.04 21.02 -37.97
CA LYS A 770 17.12 20.67 -36.55
C LYS A 770 15.93 19.90 -36.05
N ARG A 771 14.99 19.50 -36.92
CA ARG A 771 13.76 18.79 -36.59
C ARG A 771 12.83 19.53 -35.60
N ILE A 772 13.04 20.86 -35.47
CA ILE A 772 12.15 21.72 -34.66
C ILE A 772 10.77 21.80 -35.29
N THR A 773 10.73 21.75 -36.62
CA THR A 773 9.50 21.73 -37.39
C THR A 773 9.55 20.69 -38.51
N THR A 774 8.42 20.04 -38.74
CA THR A 774 8.19 19.16 -39.91
C THR A 774 7.24 19.80 -40.93
N GLY A 775 6.77 21.03 -40.65
CA GLY A 775 5.66 21.64 -41.41
C GLY A 775 4.36 20.86 -41.16
N TYR A 776 3.42 21.02 -42.08
CA TYR A 776 2.18 20.23 -42.11
C TYR A 776 2.41 18.91 -42.86
N THR A 777 2.16 17.78 -42.18
CA THR A 777 2.40 16.44 -42.69
C THR A 777 1.15 15.77 -43.29
N SER A 778 -0.03 16.35 -43.08
CA SER A 778 -1.32 15.83 -43.58
C SER A 778 -2.28 16.93 -43.98
N GLY A 779 -3.40 16.56 -44.59
CA GLY A 779 -4.44 17.47 -45.04
C GLY A 779 -4.03 18.34 -46.24
N GLU A 780 -4.82 19.33 -46.58
CA GLU A 780 -4.61 20.22 -47.71
C GLU A 780 -3.28 21.00 -47.65
N LYS A 781 -2.81 21.28 -46.43
CA LYS A 781 -1.57 22.00 -46.16
C LYS A 781 -0.32 21.13 -46.18
N LYS A 782 -0.43 19.82 -46.51
CA LYS A 782 0.71 18.91 -46.55
C LYS A 782 1.86 19.46 -47.41
N GLY A 783 3.07 19.47 -46.86
CA GLY A 783 4.29 19.97 -47.50
C GLY A 783 4.45 21.48 -47.43
N THR A 784 3.64 22.20 -46.65
CA THR A 784 3.81 23.63 -46.35
C THR A 784 4.28 23.83 -44.91
N PHE A 785 4.88 24.97 -44.64
CA PHE A 785 5.22 25.44 -43.29
C PHE A 785 4.12 26.28 -42.65
N GLY A 786 3.37 27.04 -43.44
CA GLY A 786 2.36 28.00 -42.98
C GLY A 786 3.01 29.30 -42.48
N ILE A 787 3.83 29.96 -43.28
CA ILE A 787 4.67 31.10 -42.85
C ILE A 787 3.89 32.19 -42.17
N ASP A 788 2.79 32.62 -42.79
CA ASP A 788 1.96 33.75 -42.30
C ASP A 788 0.83 33.32 -41.37
N GLU A 789 0.67 32.01 -41.16
CA GLU A 789 -0.37 31.52 -40.26
C GLU A 789 -0.06 31.85 -38.84
N ASN A 790 -1.13 32.14 -38.05
CA ASN A 790 -1.02 32.37 -36.65
C ASN A 790 -0.41 31.13 -35.94
N CYS A 791 0.62 31.35 -35.14
CA CYS A 791 1.21 30.29 -34.31
C CYS A 791 0.38 30.07 -33.07
N THR A 792 -0.16 28.86 -32.91
CA THR A 792 -0.96 28.50 -31.75
C THR A 792 -0.09 28.21 -30.51
N ARG A 793 -0.67 28.24 -29.32
CA ARG A 793 0.01 27.93 -28.04
C ARG A 793 0.59 26.52 -28.07
N GLY A 794 -0.16 25.52 -28.58
CA GLY A 794 0.34 24.16 -28.77
C GLY A 794 1.55 24.06 -29.69
N GLN A 795 1.56 24.82 -30.78
CA GLN A 795 2.68 24.88 -31.72
C GLN A 795 3.91 25.56 -31.10
N ILE A 796 3.73 26.66 -30.35
CA ILE A 796 4.82 27.36 -29.67
C ILE A 796 5.55 26.45 -28.70
N VAL A 797 4.83 25.77 -27.79
CA VAL A 797 5.47 24.88 -26.82
C VAL A 797 6.09 23.67 -27.50
N THR A 798 5.54 23.20 -28.62
CA THR A 798 6.13 22.11 -29.40
C THR A 798 7.46 22.53 -30.05
N PHE A 799 7.54 23.75 -30.60
CA PHE A 799 8.79 24.24 -31.13
C PHE A 799 9.85 24.45 -30.03
N LEU A 800 9.45 24.94 -28.85
CA LEU A 800 10.35 25.07 -27.71
C LEU A 800 10.79 23.69 -27.17
N TYR A 801 9.88 22.74 -27.10
CA TYR A 801 10.18 21.36 -26.70
C TYR A 801 11.20 20.69 -27.63
N ARG A 802 11.06 20.88 -28.94
CA ARG A 802 11.98 20.32 -29.93
C ARG A 802 13.30 21.11 -30.06
N LEU A 803 13.34 22.32 -29.52
CA LEU A 803 14.55 23.19 -29.50
C LEU A 803 15.48 22.90 -28.31
N LYS A 804 15.00 22.14 -27.26
CA LYS A 804 15.78 21.82 -26.06
C LYS A 804 17.11 21.15 -26.34
#